data_526848567c4c993dcbade26f2e8e99e8
#
_entry.id   526848567c4c993dcbade26f2e8e99e8
#
_cell.length_a   1.000
_cell.length_b   1.000
_cell.length_c   1.000
_cell.angle_alpha   90.00
_cell.angle_beta   90.00
_cell.angle_gamma   90.00
#
_symmetry.space_group_name_H-M   'P 1'
#
loop_
_entity.id
_entity.type
_entity.pdbx_description
1 polymer ?
#
loop_
_entity_poly.entity_id
_entity_poly.type
_entity_poly.pdbx_seq_one_letter_code
_entity_poly.pdbx_strand_id
1 'polypeptide(L)'
;MNRSLVRLSPFHRRLSRILLSSTVDASVDRAGLPFEIGAAMCCDPFRRYTSSRVQPRSLWEGSSYETLLRKFESTLPDDSLEEAWEAFGNFKMLHGFPEQRLVSKLIASLSYSSSAHWLRKAYDLAIKISKEKPDLVRCESFSRLSLALARTRMPVPASTVLRIVLERGKIPSQDILSALFLHLVKTRIGSCLASDILIDICEYYLNNFCSSGTRKAKKINLMKPNTTIFNLVLDSCLRFGSLIKARQIIELMPQVGVIADANSIVIIAKIYKMTGERGDLNNLREHIDSISSPALSRQYWQFYDSLLCLHFKYNDVDAAAELMLDLFRRTRSLHSSRVLPRVNSNGSQTQCFLQVGSSNLRTGSRIIIDSLNLKNDFLVAAKGQSGLILFVDGKFLPSSKAIAKLINGYVKERNVDKLSNFLINVQKEADIVEVDLCSDVLHACIMLGWLDTAHDILDDLELAKIPVGANPYASLLNAYLKEKMWEESKVLVNQMKKVGFIVSVCDEHGESTCVVENIRANHLEKRTSNLVKKSDLLRFLELEDREYNLGNQLVYEFNSSILFFCKAKMIEDALKTLKQMRRRNVQPTVLTFSYLVDGYSSLGMYRDITILWGEMRRQMEYGMLAADRDLFDCLLWNFLRGGYFERAMEIINYMLKHNMYVDKWKYRREFLKYHENLYCSLKASDCRTDAQNRRLEYVRAFRKWSGIDR
;
A
#
# COMPACT_ATOMS: atom_id res chain seq x y z
N MET A 1 -38.06 -8.08 -24.68
CA MET A 1 -38.52 -6.83 -24.07
C MET A 1 -39.04 -7.12 -22.69
N ASN A 2 -38.30 -6.78 -21.68
CA ASN A 2 -38.81 -6.47 -20.33
C ASN A 2 -37.58 -6.07 -19.50
N ARG A 3 -37.36 -4.76 -19.40
CA ARG A 3 -36.39 -4.15 -18.50
C ARG A 3 -37.05 -4.05 -17.12
N SER A 4 -36.74 -4.94 -16.22
CA SER A 4 -37.04 -4.78 -14.79
C SER A 4 -36.03 -3.78 -14.19
N LEU A 5 -36.41 -2.53 -14.12
CA LEU A 5 -35.77 -1.49 -13.33
C LEU A 5 -35.89 -1.86 -11.84
N VAL A 6 -34.81 -2.37 -11.27
CA VAL A 6 -34.67 -2.50 -9.82
C VAL A 6 -34.69 -1.09 -9.25
N ARG A 7 -35.76 -0.72 -8.55
CA ARG A 7 -35.88 0.55 -7.81
C ARG A 7 -34.85 0.53 -6.65
N LEU A 8 -33.72 1.13 -6.85
CA LEU A 8 -32.79 1.42 -5.77
C LEU A 8 -33.45 2.34 -4.74
N SER A 9 -33.25 2.01 -3.44
CA SER A 9 -33.77 2.81 -2.35
C SER A 9 -33.21 4.24 -2.38
N PRO A 10 -33.90 5.23 -1.81
CA PRO A 10 -33.45 6.63 -1.78
C PRO A 10 -32.05 6.78 -1.16
N PHE A 11 -31.67 5.85 -0.30
CA PHE A 11 -30.36 5.79 0.35
C PHE A 11 -29.24 5.44 -0.65
N HIS A 12 -29.44 4.49 -1.54
CA HIS A 12 -28.48 4.12 -2.58
C HIS A 12 -28.25 5.24 -3.61
N ARG A 13 -29.30 5.98 -3.98
CA ARG A 13 -29.18 7.15 -4.87
C ARG A 13 -28.34 8.28 -4.24
N ARG A 14 -28.45 8.47 -2.90
CA ARG A 14 -27.61 9.45 -2.19
C ARG A 14 -26.15 9.01 -2.09
N LEU A 15 -25.88 7.73 -1.83
CA LEU A 15 -24.52 7.19 -1.81
C LEU A 15 -23.82 7.30 -3.18
N SER A 16 -24.54 6.98 -4.26
CA SER A 16 -24.01 7.14 -5.63
C SER A 16 -23.70 8.60 -5.96
N ARG A 17 -24.53 9.55 -5.57
CA ARG A 17 -24.25 10.99 -5.77
C ARG A 17 -23.08 11.48 -4.91
N ILE A 18 -22.93 10.99 -3.68
CA ILE A 18 -21.81 11.35 -2.81
C ILE A 18 -20.48 10.78 -3.34
N LEU A 19 -20.53 9.58 -3.95
CA LEU A 19 -19.35 8.98 -4.60
C LEU A 19 -18.92 9.75 -5.86
N LEU A 20 -19.88 10.29 -6.62
CA LEU A 20 -19.60 11.05 -7.85
C LEU A 20 -19.15 12.50 -7.56
N SER A 21 -19.57 13.11 -6.44
CA SER A 21 -19.15 14.46 -6.08
C SER A 21 -17.76 14.55 -5.44
N SER A 22 -17.13 13.42 -5.09
CA SER A 22 -15.80 13.39 -4.50
C SER A 22 -14.65 13.27 -5.51
N THR A 23 -14.95 13.25 -6.82
CA THR A 23 -13.96 13.13 -7.89
C THR A 23 -13.57 14.45 -8.55
N VAL A 24 -14.15 15.56 -8.15
CA VAL A 24 -13.80 16.89 -8.67
C VAL A 24 -13.41 17.76 -7.47
N ASP A 25 -12.14 17.89 -7.21
CA ASP A 25 -11.38 19.00 -6.69
C ASP A 25 -10.08 18.51 -6.03
N ALA A 26 -9.09 18.29 -6.87
CA ALA A 26 -7.69 18.28 -6.46
C ALA A 26 -6.93 19.21 -7.41
N SER A 27 -7.27 20.49 -7.39
CA SER A 27 -6.39 21.51 -7.91
C SER A 27 -5.36 21.88 -6.84
N VAL A 28 -4.14 21.79 -7.25
CA VAL A 28 -2.87 22.21 -6.68
C VAL A 28 -2.99 23.58 -6.02
N ASP A 29 -2.65 23.67 -4.72
CA ASP A 29 -2.02 24.85 -4.17
C ASP A 29 -0.72 24.49 -3.44
N ARG A 30 0.38 24.79 -4.14
CA ARG A 30 1.70 24.95 -3.54
C ARG A 30 1.74 26.34 -2.95
N ALA A 31 1.55 26.46 -1.65
CA ALA A 31 2.04 27.58 -0.89
C ALA A 31 2.48 27.05 0.47
N GLY A 32 3.80 27.06 0.68
CA GLY A 32 4.40 26.72 1.95
C GLY A 32 4.07 27.79 2.99
N LEU A 33 3.54 27.33 4.12
CA LEU A 33 3.67 28.01 5.40
C LEU A 33 3.87 26.94 6.47
N PRO A 34 4.83 27.11 7.36
CA PRO A 34 5.08 26.16 8.44
C PRO A 34 3.95 26.28 9.45
N PHE A 35 3.06 25.29 9.50
CA PHE A 35 2.21 25.12 10.66
C PHE A 35 3.07 24.55 11.78
N GLU A 36 3.54 25.40 12.66
CA GLU A 36 3.90 25.03 14.02
C GLU A 36 2.67 24.37 14.66
N ILE A 37 2.62 23.03 14.60
CA ILE A 37 1.78 22.27 15.51
C ILE A 37 2.54 22.25 16.82
N GLY A 38 2.32 23.29 17.60
CA GLY A 38 2.69 23.32 18.99
C GLY A 38 2.21 22.05 19.66
N ALA A 39 3.11 21.44 20.43
CA ALA A 39 2.84 20.32 21.30
C ALA A 39 1.64 20.66 22.20
N ALA A 40 0.43 20.35 21.75
CA ALA A 40 -0.73 20.33 22.60
C ALA A 40 -0.57 19.09 23.49
N MET A 41 0.19 19.27 24.56
CA MET A 41 -0.01 18.51 25.79
C MET A 41 -1.52 18.39 25.98
N CYS A 42 -2.02 17.14 26.11
CA CYS A 42 -3.33 16.86 26.67
C CYS A 42 -3.33 17.30 28.15
N CYS A 43 -3.31 18.60 28.36
CA CYS A 43 -3.72 19.23 29.61
C CYS A 43 -5.16 19.64 29.39
N ASP A 44 -6.04 19.18 30.26
CA ASP A 44 -7.43 19.55 30.35
C ASP A 44 -7.65 21.05 30.13
N PRO A 45 -8.33 21.52 29.08
CA PRO A 45 -8.76 22.91 28.98
C PRO A 45 -10.11 23.12 29.69
N PHE A 46 -10.45 22.33 30.70
CA PHE A 46 -11.68 22.48 31.48
C PHE A 46 -11.46 23.10 32.86
N ARG A 47 -10.59 24.09 32.96
CA ARG A 47 -10.63 25.04 34.08
C ARG A 47 -10.50 26.46 33.54
N ARG A 48 -11.61 27.08 33.29
CA ARG A 48 -11.97 28.51 33.33
C ARG A 48 -12.96 28.85 32.23
N TYR A 49 -14.19 28.35 32.35
CA TYR A 49 -15.31 29.21 32.05
C TYR A 49 -15.93 29.61 33.37
N THR A 50 -15.66 30.82 33.74
CA THR A 50 -16.33 31.53 34.83
C THR A 50 -17.83 31.37 34.62
N SER A 51 -18.43 30.68 35.54
CA SER A 51 -19.86 30.66 35.80
C SER A 51 -20.37 32.13 35.79
N SER A 52 -20.98 32.54 34.71
CA SER A 52 -22.01 33.54 34.84
C SER A 52 -23.12 32.86 35.63
N ARG A 53 -23.24 33.23 36.89
CA ARG A 53 -24.35 32.92 37.76
C ARG A 53 -25.64 33.36 37.06
N VAL A 54 -26.23 32.47 36.26
CA VAL A 54 -27.63 32.54 35.96
C VAL A 54 -28.31 32.06 37.25
N GLN A 55 -28.92 32.99 37.96
CA GLN A 55 -29.75 32.68 39.11
C GLN A 55 -30.78 31.60 38.72
N PRO A 56 -31.00 30.60 39.55
CA PRO A 56 -32.02 29.58 39.30
C PRO A 56 -33.38 30.30 39.36
N ARG A 57 -33.96 30.60 38.19
CA ARG A 57 -35.37 30.92 38.10
C ARG A 57 -36.16 29.72 38.61
N SER A 58 -37.13 29.98 39.47
CA SER A 58 -38.02 29.04 40.16
C SER A 58 -38.42 27.84 39.27
N LEU A 59 -37.87 26.70 39.55
CA LEU A 59 -38.00 25.43 38.84
C LEU A 59 -39.28 24.64 39.24
N TRP A 60 -40.30 25.28 39.86
CA TRP A 60 -41.39 24.54 40.54
C TRP A 60 -42.52 24.11 39.62
N GLU A 61 -42.81 24.74 38.48
CA GLU A 61 -43.94 24.37 37.63
C GLU A 61 -43.61 23.63 36.34
N GLY A 62 -42.34 23.51 35.98
CA GLY A 62 -41.87 22.84 34.73
C GLY A 62 -40.97 21.63 34.95
N SER A 63 -40.75 21.17 36.17
CA SER A 63 -39.75 20.11 36.51
C SER A 63 -40.33 18.69 36.61
N SER A 64 -41.61 18.49 36.30
CA SER A 64 -42.18 17.15 36.24
C SER A 64 -41.51 16.34 35.13
N TYR A 65 -41.22 15.08 35.43
CA TYR A 65 -40.62 14.12 34.49
C TYR A 65 -41.30 14.15 33.12
N GLU A 66 -42.63 14.11 33.13
CA GLU A 66 -43.43 14.09 31.90
C GLU A 66 -43.39 15.41 31.11
N THR A 67 -43.33 16.56 31.77
CA THR A 67 -43.27 17.87 31.10
C THR A 67 -41.91 18.07 30.44
N LEU A 68 -40.81 17.71 31.10
CA LEU A 68 -39.48 17.79 30.53
C LEU A 68 -39.28 16.74 29.42
N LEU A 69 -39.87 15.56 29.57
CA LEU A 69 -39.82 14.52 28.54
C LEU A 69 -40.57 14.96 27.29
N ARG A 70 -41.82 15.47 27.42
CA ARG A 70 -42.60 16.00 26.29
C ARG A 70 -41.90 17.17 25.60
N LYS A 71 -41.30 18.09 26.37
CA LYS A 71 -40.53 19.19 25.81
C LYS A 71 -39.34 18.65 25.01
N PHE A 72 -38.61 17.66 25.51
CA PHE A 72 -37.49 17.05 24.80
C PHE A 72 -37.98 16.28 23.55
N GLU A 73 -39.10 15.56 23.63
CA GLU A 73 -39.68 14.86 22.49
C GLU A 73 -40.14 15.82 21.38
N SER A 74 -40.76 16.97 21.74
CA SER A 74 -41.22 17.97 20.78
C SER A 74 -40.08 18.69 20.05
N THR A 75 -38.94 18.89 20.69
CA THR A 75 -37.77 19.57 20.09
C THR A 75 -36.91 18.65 19.17
N LEU A 76 -37.10 17.33 19.24
CA LEU A 76 -36.31 16.40 18.40
C LEU A 76 -36.71 16.41 16.90
N PRO A 77 -37.98 16.64 16.48
CA PRO A 77 -38.37 16.76 15.08
C PRO A 77 -38.00 18.11 14.47
N ASP A 78 -37.92 19.17 15.29
CA ASP A 78 -37.57 20.50 14.86
C ASP A 78 -36.09 20.59 14.57
N ASP A 79 -35.68 21.29 13.50
CA ASP A 79 -34.28 21.42 13.10
C ASP A 79 -33.40 22.28 14.05
N SER A 80 -33.97 22.72 15.20
CA SER A 80 -33.22 23.49 16.20
C SER A 80 -32.44 22.57 17.16
N LEU A 81 -31.20 22.25 16.78
CA LEU A 81 -30.31 21.39 17.58
C LEU A 81 -29.94 22.02 18.94
N GLU A 82 -29.94 23.34 19.03
CA GLU A 82 -29.70 24.09 20.26
C GLU A 82 -30.78 23.80 21.32
N GLU A 83 -32.07 23.89 20.93
CA GLU A 83 -33.19 23.66 21.82
C GLU A 83 -33.26 22.21 22.24
N ALA A 84 -33.07 21.29 21.31
CA ALA A 84 -33.02 19.85 21.61
C ALA A 84 -31.88 19.50 22.59
N TRP A 85 -30.70 20.13 22.45
CA TRP A 85 -29.59 19.92 23.35
C TRP A 85 -29.84 20.51 24.75
N GLU A 86 -30.45 21.70 24.82
CA GLU A 86 -30.82 22.34 26.09
C GLU A 86 -31.89 21.54 26.83
N ALA A 87 -32.96 21.12 26.12
CA ALA A 87 -34.03 20.27 26.69
C ALA A 87 -33.45 18.93 27.21
N PHE A 88 -32.53 18.30 26.46
CA PHE A 88 -31.81 17.13 26.95
C PHE A 88 -30.97 17.43 28.18
N GLY A 89 -30.25 18.55 28.23
CA GLY A 89 -29.45 18.97 29.36
C GLY A 89 -30.27 19.14 30.65
N ASN A 90 -31.40 19.83 30.53
CA ASN A 90 -32.33 20.06 31.64
C ASN A 90 -32.96 18.76 32.15
N PHE A 91 -33.39 17.88 31.24
CA PHE A 91 -33.92 16.56 31.63
C PHE A 91 -32.84 15.72 32.35
N LYS A 92 -31.60 15.68 31.76
CA LYS A 92 -30.52 14.88 32.30
C LYS A 92 -30.07 15.32 33.69
N MET A 93 -30.08 16.63 33.97
CA MET A 93 -29.69 17.15 35.29
C MET A 93 -30.62 16.69 36.38
N LEU A 94 -31.93 16.59 36.13
CA LEU A 94 -32.93 16.26 37.15
C LEU A 94 -33.27 14.78 37.24
N HIS A 95 -33.34 14.10 36.09
CA HIS A 95 -33.85 12.72 35.98
C HIS A 95 -32.81 11.72 35.43
N GLY A 96 -31.60 12.17 35.09
CA GLY A 96 -30.59 11.32 34.47
C GLY A 96 -30.82 11.13 32.96
N PHE A 97 -30.32 10.01 32.42
CA PHE A 97 -30.48 9.74 31.00
C PHE A 97 -31.94 9.34 30.64
N PRO A 98 -32.52 9.92 29.58
CA PRO A 98 -33.81 9.48 29.07
C PRO A 98 -33.73 8.09 28.43
N GLU A 99 -34.87 7.59 27.96
CA GLU A 99 -34.97 6.29 27.31
C GLU A 99 -34.06 6.16 26.10
N GLN A 100 -33.59 4.91 25.83
CA GLN A 100 -32.70 4.56 24.73
C GLN A 100 -33.19 5.11 23.37
N ARG A 101 -34.51 5.11 23.14
CA ARG A 101 -35.11 5.60 21.89
C ARG A 101 -34.83 7.10 21.67
N LEU A 102 -35.00 7.91 22.70
CA LEU A 102 -34.80 9.37 22.65
C LEU A 102 -33.34 9.76 22.55
N VAL A 103 -32.49 9.11 23.34
CA VAL A 103 -31.04 9.28 23.24
C VAL A 103 -30.55 8.92 21.82
N SER A 104 -31.07 7.84 21.25
CA SER A 104 -30.70 7.40 19.90
C SER A 104 -31.16 8.38 18.81
N LYS A 105 -32.35 9.00 18.98
CA LYS A 105 -32.83 10.05 18.08
C LYS A 105 -31.96 11.30 18.18
N LEU A 106 -31.64 11.75 19.41
CA LEU A 106 -30.75 12.91 19.62
C LEU A 106 -29.38 12.70 18.97
N ILE A 107 -28.75 11.55 19.21
CA ILE A 107 -27.46 11.23 18.57
C ILE A 107 -27.60 11.23 17.04
N ALA A 108 -28.70 10.71 16.51
CA ALA A 108 -28.95 10.71 15.08
C ALA A 108 -29.10 12.14 14.53
N SER A 109 -29.90 13.01 15.17
CA SER A 109 -30.08 14.41 14.77
C SER A 109 -28.74 15.16 14.80
N LEU A 110 -27.97 15.03 15.89
CA LEU A 110 -26.62 15.63 16.00
C LEU A 110 -25.66 15.09 14.92
N SER A 111 -25.81 13.82 14.54
CA SER A 111 -24.97 13.19 13.51
C SER A 111 -25.28 13.65 12.09
N TYR A 112 -26.46 14.16 11.83
CA TYR A 112 -26.83 14.77 10.54
C TYR A 112 -26.34 16.21 10.40
N SER A 113 -25.96 16.86 11.49
CA SER A 113 -25.37 18.19 11.45
C SER A 113 -24.02 18.16 10.74
N SER A 114 -23.80 19.10 9.83
CA SER A 114 -22.49 19.32 9.20
C SER A 114 -21.50 20.06 10.11
N SER A 115 -21.95 20.58 11.25
CA SER A 115 -21.16 21.37 12.18
C SER A 115 -20.26 20.48 13.05
N ALA A 116 -18.95 20.77 13.03
CA ALA A 116 -17.98 20.09 13.89
C ALA A 116 -18.26 20.25 15.39
N HIS A 117 -18.93 21.33 15.78
CA HIS A 117 -19.33 21.59 17.16
C HIS A 117 -20.35 20.55 17.65
N TRP A 118 -21.43 20.34 16.89
CA TRP A 118 -22.45 19.37 17.25
C TRP A 118 -21.95 17.92 17.21
N LEU A 119 -21.09 17.61 16.25
CA LEU A 119 -20.46 16.29 16.18
C LEU A 119 -19.55 16.02 17.38
N ARG A 120 -18.84 17.01 17.89
CA ARG A 120 -18.05 16.87 19.13
C ARG A 120 -18.96 16.64 20.33
N LYS A 121 -20.06 17.40 20.48
CA LYS A 121 -21.05 17.18 21.53
C LYS A 121 -21.66 15.77 21.45
N ALA A 122 -21.99 15.31 20.25
CA ALA A 122 -22.48 13.94 20.04
C ALA A 122 -21.44 12.87 20.44
N TYR A 123 -20.16 13.10 20.10
CA TYR A 123 -19.06 12.24 20.51
C TYR A 123 -18.90 12.19 22.03
N ASP A 124 -18.86 13.34 22.71
CA ASP A 124 -18.72 13.41 24.16
C ASP A 124 -19.91 12.73 24.86
N LEU A 125 -21.11 12.91 24.33
CA LEU A 125 -22.32 12.24 24.79
C LEU A 125 -22.18 10.71 24.61
N ALA A 126 -21.74 10.25 23.46
CA ALA A 126 -21.54 8.82 23.18
C ALA A 126 -20.53 8.18 24.14
N ILE A 127 -19.39 8.86 24.41
CA ILE A 127 -18.39 8.42 25.38
C ILE A 127 -18.99 8.36 26.79
N LYS A 128 -19.78 9.37 27.19
CA LYS A 128 -20.39 9.43 28.50
C LYS A 128 -21.40 8.31 28.69
N ILE A 129 -22.27 8.07 27.69
CA ILE A 129 -23.24 6.96 27.67
C ILE A 129 -22.54 5.62 27.77
N SER A 130 -21.47 5.40 27.02
CA SER A 130 -20.74 4.13 27.04
C SER A 130 -20.15 3.78 28.41
N LYS A 131 -19.84 4.81 29.24
CA LYS A 131 -19.29 4.65 30.59
C LYS A 131 -20.35 4.53 31.67
N GLU A 132 -21.36 5.41 31.64
CA GLU A 132 -22.36 5.56 32.70
C GLU A 132 -23.57 4.63 32.54
N LYS A 133 -24.05 4.48 31.29
CA LYS A 133 -25.26 3.72 30.95
C LYS A 133 -25.06 2.92 29.66
N PRO A 134 -24.25 1.88 29.73
CA PRO A 134 -23.88 1.11 28.53
C PRO A 134 -25.07 0.46 27.81
N ASP A 135 -26.18 0.23 28.48
CA ASP A 135 -27.38 -0.36 27.88
C ASP A 135 -28.09 0.58 26.87
N LEU A 136 -27.82 1.89 26.98
CA LEU A 136 -28.36 2.88 26.06
C LEU A 136 -27.64 2.91 24.69
N VAL A 137 -26.52 2.19 24.53
CA VAL A 137 -25.75 2.14 23.30
C VAL A 137 -26.53 1.37 22.22
N ARG A 138 -26.99 2.08 21.19
CA ARG A 138 -27.64 1.48 20.02
C ARG A 138 -26.68 1.44 18.84
N CYS A 139 -26.47 0.25 18.30
CA CYS A 139 -25.53 0.02 17.21
C CYS A 139 -25.72 0.97 16.02
N GLU A 140 -26.99 1.15 15.57
CA GLU A 140 -27.30 1.94 14.39
C GLU A 140 -26.96 3.43 14.56
N SER A 141 -27.36 4.04 15.70
CA SER A 141 -27.11 5.47 15.97
C SER A 141 -25.62 5.75 16.15
N PHE A 142 -24.88 4.88 16.86
CA PHE A 142 -23.45 5.00 17.05
C PHE A 142 -22.68 4.77 15.74
N SER A 143 -23.12 3.84 14.91
CA SER A 143 -22.50 3.61 13.59
C SER A 143 -22.68 4.80 12.65
N ARG A 144 -23.86 5.44 12.67
CA ARG A 144 -24.12 6.68 11.92
C ARG A 144 -23.27 7.84 12.43
N LEU A 145 -23.15 7.99 13.77
CA LEU A 145 -22.26 8.99 14.36
C LEU A 145 -20.81 8.76 13.95
N SER A 146 -20.32 7.52 14.03
CA SER A 146 -18.97 7.17 13.58
C SER A 146 -18.72 7.54 12.12
N LEU A 147 -19.71 7.27 11.23
CA LEU A 147 -19.64 7.66 9.82
C LEU A 147 -19.64 9.18 9.63
N ALA A 148 -20.45 9.92 10.38
CA ALA A 148 -20.49 11.39 10.33
C ALA A 148 -19.15 12.00 10.76
N LEU A 149 -18.56 11.47 11.84
CA LEU A 149 -17.24 11.89 12.33
C LEU A 149 -16.13 11.57 11.31
N ALA A 150 -16.21 10.42 10.63
CA ALA A 150 -15.23 10.07 9.60
C ALA A 150 -15.34 11.00 8.37
N ARG A 151 -16.56 11.37 7.95
CA ARG A 151 -16.82 12.32 6.86
C ARG A 151 -16.23 13.71 7.13
N THR A 152 -16.26 14.15 8.37
CA THR A 152 -15.67 15.45 8.80
C THR A 152 -14.18 15.38 9.11
N ARG A 153 -13.49 14.31 8.68
CA ARG A 153 -12.05 14.09 8.87
C ARG A 153 -11.61 14.05 10.34
N MET A 154 -12.48 13.52 11.21
CA MET A 154 -12.17 13.25 12.62
C MET A 154 -11.96 11.74 12.84
N PRO A 155 -10.84 11.15 12.40
CA PRO A 155 -10.66 9.69 12.38
C PRO A 155 -10.57 9.08 13.79
N VAL A 156 -9.96 9.76 14.75
CA VAL A 156 -9.82 9.25 16.13
C VAL A 156 -11.16 9.15 16.82
N PRO A 157 -12.01 10.20 16.87
CA PRO A 157 -13.36 10.09 17.40
C PRO A 157 -14.21 9.04 16.68
N ALA A 158 -14.14 9.01 15.34
CA ALA A 158 -14.87 8.03 14.54
C ALA A 158 -14.52 6.58 14.91
N SER A 159 -13.22 6.28 15.00
CA SER A 159 -12.73 4.96 15.39
C SER A 159 -13.14 4.59 16.82
N THR A 160 -13.09 5.53 17.75
CA THR A 160 -13.47 5.29 19.15
C THR A 160 -14.94 4.91 19.26
N VAL A 161 -15.83 5.64 18.58
CA VAL A 161 -17.27 5.33 18.56
C VAL A 161 -17.55 3.96 17.92
N LEU A 162 -16.85 3.64 16.81
CA LEU A 162 -16.96 2.32 16.18
C LEU A 162 -16.52 1.19 17.13
N ARG A 163 -15.39 1.37 17.80
CA ARG A 163 -14.86 0.38 18.76
C ARG A 163 -15.81 0.12 19.91
N ILE A 164 -16.52 1.14 20.42
CA ILE A 164 -17.58 0.96 21.43
C ILE A 164 -18.68 0.02 20.92
N VAL A 165 -19.02 0.10 19.63
CA VAL A 165 -20.01 -0.81 19.02
C VAL A 165 -19.45 -2.23 18.90
N LEU A 166 -18.17 -2.36 18.46
CA LEU A 166 -17.50 -3.66 18.30
C LEU A 166 -17.28 -4.38 19.63
N GLU A 167 -16.92 -3.67 20.71
CA GLU A 167 -16.78 -4.21 22.07
C GLU A 167 -18.05 -4.89 22.58
N ARG A 168 -19.21 -4.50 22.04
CA ARG A 168 -20.51 -5.12 22.35
C ARG A 168 -20.85 -6.31 21.45
N GLY A 169 -19.89 -6.77 20.68
CA GLY A 169 -20.11 -7.87 19.74
C GLY A 169 -21.08 -7.54 18.61
N LYS A 170 -21.29 -6.26 18.30
CA LYS A 170 -22.15 -5.80 17.20
C LYS A 170 -21.29 -5.21 16.10
N ILE A 171 -21.52 -5.64 14.86
CA ILE A 171 -20.88 -5.09 13.66
C ILE A 171 -21.90 -4.27 12.90
N PRO A 172 -21.56 -3.05 12.43
CA PRO A 172 -22.42 -2.25 11.56
C PRO A 172 -22.78 -3.00 10.26
N SER A 173 -23.86 -2.55 9.59
CA SER A 173 -24.16 -3.07 8.24
C SER A 173 -23.00 -2.83 7.28
N GLN A 174 -22.84 -3.72 6.30
CA GLN A 174 -21.72 -3.63 5.34
C GLN A 174 -21.67 -2.31 4.59
N ASP A 175 -22.83 -1.70 4.28
CA ASP A 175 -22.89 -0.42 3.59
C ASP A 175 -22.31 0.71 4.45
N ILE A 176 -22.68 0.74 5.74
CA ILE A 176 -22.18 1.74 6.69
C ILE A 176 -20.69 1.51 6.94
N LEU A 177 -20.28 0.25 7.08
CA LEU A 177 -18.89 -0.12 7.34
C LEU A 177 -18.00 0.25 6.15
N SER A 178 -18.40 -0.09 4.93
CA SER A 178 -17.67 0.27 3.70
C SER A 178 -17.55 1.79 3.52
N ALA A 179 -18.64 2.53 3.77
CA ALA A 179 -18.62 4.00 3.72
C ALA A 179 -17.73 4.60 4.80
N LEU A 180 -17.72 4.02 5.99
CA LEU A 180 -16.85 4.45 7.09
C LEU A 180 -15.36 4.27 6.73
N PHE A 181 -15.00 3.07 6.26
CA PHE A 181 -13.63 2.79 5.84
C PHE A 181 -13.20 3.71 4.70
N LEU A 182 -14.07 3.96 3.70
CA LEU A 182 -13.79 4.90 2.61
C LEU A 182 -13.39 6.29 3.11
N HIS A 183 -13.99 6.76 4.22
CA HIS A 183 -13.67 8.07 4.78
C HIS A 183 -12.46 8.02 5.73
N LEU A 184 -12.30 6.97 6.53
CA LEU A 184 -11.14 6.79 7.42
C LEU A 184 -9.83 6.76 6.64
N VAL A 185 -9.75 5.98 5.56
CA VAL A 185 -8.51 5.77 4.77
C VAL A 185 -8.01 7.02 4.04
N LYS A 186 -8.73 8.14 4.09
CA LYS A 186 -8.31 9.41 3.47
C LYS A 186 -7.18 10.12 4.21
N THR A 187 -6.95 9.79 5.47
CA THR A 187 -5.92 10.42 6.31
C THR A 187 -4.92 9.38 6.80
N ARG A 188 -3.66 9.79 7.06
CA ARG A 188 -2.62 8.88 7.56
C ARG A 188 -3.01 8.22 8.89
N ILE A 189 -3.54 8.99 9.85
CA ILE A 189 -4.01 8.47 11.13
C ILE A 189 -5.21 7.54 10.92
N GLY A 190 -6.14 7.95 10.05
CA GLY A 190 -7.31 7.15 9.74
C GLY A 190 -6.97 5.82 9.05
N SER A 191 -5.97 5.79 8.18
CA SER A 191 -5.45 4.56 7.57
C SER A 191 -4.91 3.59 8.63
N CYS A 192 -4.12 4.09 9.57
CA CYS A 192 -3.62 3.27 10.67
C CYS A 192 -4.75 2.68 11.53
N LEU A 193 -5.74 3.51 11.89
CA LEU A 193 -6.89 3.09 12.67
C LEU A 193 -7.78 2.10 11.89
N ALA A 194 -7.97 2.34 10.58
CA ALA A 194 -8.71 1.43 9.71
C ALA A 194 -8.04 0.06 9.63
N SER A 195 -6.71 0.01 9.51
CA SER A 195 -5.94 -1.24 9.50
C SER A 195 -6.12 -2.01 10.80
N ASP A 196 -5.98 -1.34 11.95
CA ASP A 196 -6.14 -1.97 13.27
C ASP A 196 -7.59 -2.47 13.47
N ILE A 197 -8.59 -1.69 13.09
CA ILE A 197 -10.01 -2.08 13.18
C ILE A 197 -10.34 -3.25 12.26
N LEU A 198 -9.79 -3.27 11.03
CA LEU A 198 -10.00 -4.39 10.12
C LEU A 198 -9.43 -5.68 10.72
N ILE A 199 -8.23 -5.62 11.30
CA ILE A 199 -7.63 -6.77 11.99
C ILE A 199 -8.52 -7.22 13.16
N ASP A 200 -9.00 -6.29 13.99
CA ASP A 200 -9.91 -6.57 15.10
C ASP A 200 -11.20 -7.27 14.62
N ILE A 201 -11.80 -6.81 13.53
CA ILE A 201 -13.00 -7.42 12.93
C ILE A 201 -12.70 -8.82 12.40
N CYS A 202 -11.56 -9.01 11.74
CA CYS A 202 -11.15 -10.33 11.23
C CYS A 202 -10.90 -11.31 12.38
N GLU A 203 -10.19 -10.91 13.43
CA GLU A 203 -9.96 -11.73 14.61
C GLU A 203 -11.29 -12.10 15.31
N TYR A 204 -12.19 -11.15 15.46
CA TYR A 204 -13.53 -11.41 16.00
C TYR A 204 -14.31 -12.41 15.16
N TYR A 205 -14.26 -12.26 13.83
CA TYR A 205 -14.89 -13.20 12.90
C TYR A 205 -14.33 -14.61 13.04
N LEU A 206 -13.00 -14.76 13.02
CA LEU A 206 -12.31 -16.06 13.12
C LEU A 206 -12.62 -16.76 14.45
N ASN A 207 -12.56 -16.04 15.57
CA ASN A 207 -12.83 -16.59 16.90
C ASN A 207 -14.28 -17.08 17.05
N ASN A 208 -15.25 -16.41 16.44
CA ASN A 208 -16.66 -16.80 16.49
C ASN A 208 -17.01 -17.89 15.47
N PHE A 209 -16.29 -17.97 14.35
CA PHE A 209 -16.48 -19.00 13.34
C PHE A 209 -16.06 -20.40 13.85
N CYS A 210 -14.93 -20.47 14.54
CA CYS A 210 -14.42 -21.73 15.10
C CYS A 210 -15.29 -22.30 16.22
N SER A 211 -16.13 -21.49 16.90
CA SER A 211 -16.93 -21.90 18.07
C SER A 211 -18.38 -22.24 17.77
N SER A 212 -18.87 -22.11 16.54
CA SER A 212 -20.31 -22.22 16.25
C SER A 212 -20.71 -23.32 15.27
N GLY A 213 -21.66 -24.17 15.70
CA GLY A 213 -22.33 -25.16 14.85
C GLY A 213 -23.21 -24.52 13.75
N THR A 214 -23.62 -25.33 12.81
CA THR A 214 -24.16 -25.01 11.47
C THR A 214 -25.32 -23.98 11.37
N ARG A 215 -26.11 -23.75 12.42
CA ARG A 215 -27.22 -22.76 12.38
C ARG A 215 -26.77 -21.32 12.62
N LYS A 216 -25.67 -21.08 13.34
CA LYS A 216 -25.09 -19.75 13.57
C LYS A 216 -24.22 -19.28 12.39
N ALA A 217 -23.77 -20.20 11.53
CA ALA A 217 -22.91 -19.91 10.38
C ALA A 217 -23.53 -18.88 9.39
N LYS A 218 -24.86 -18.97 9.12
CA LYS A 218 -25.53 -17.99 8.24
C LYS A 218 -25.53 -16.56 8.78
N LYS A 219 -25.65 -16.39 10.11
CA LYS A 219 -25.63 -15.06 10.75
C LYS A 219 -24.21 -14.49 10.82
N ILE A 220 -23.20 -15.36 10.94
CA ILE A 220 -21.78 -15.01 10.99
C ILE A 220 -21.27 -14.58 9.61
N ASN A 221 -21.77 -15.19 8.52
CA ASN A 221 -21.42 -14.75 7.15
C ASN A 221 -21.84 -13.31 6.85
N LEU A 222 -22.86 -12.77 7.51
CA LEU A 222 -23.27 -11.35 7.41
C LEU A 222 -22.24 -10.39 8.06
N MET A 223 -21.36 -10.91 8.91
CA MET A 223 -20.35 -10.12 9.65
C MET A 223 -18.97 -10.16 9.01
N LYS A 224 -18.81 -10.91 7.91
CA LYS A 224 -17.55 -11.04 7.19
C LYS A 224 -17.22 -9.74 6.46
N PRO A 225 -16.01 -9.15 6.64
CA PRO A 225 -15.59 -8.02 5.84
C PRO A 225 -15.54 -8.39 4.36
N ASN A 226 -16.02 -7.50 3.50
CA ASN A 226 -16.03 -7.73 2.06
C ASN A 226 -14.70 -7.34 1.41
N THR A 227 -14.48 -7.79 0.18
CA THR A 227 -13.28 -7.50 -0.62
C THR A 227 -13.03 -6.00 -0.76
N THR A 228 -14.09 -5.19 -0.88
CA THR A 228 -13.98 -3.73 -1.01
C THR A 228 -13.31 -3.09 0.21
N ILE A 229 -13.63 -3.54 1.43
CA ILE A 229 -13.01 -3.01 2.66
C ILE A 229 -11.52 -3.38 2.69
N PHE A 230 -11.16 -4.63 2.34
CA PHE A 230 -9.76 -5.04 2.24
C PHE A 230 -9.00 -4.19 1.23
N ASN A 231 -9.56 -3.99 0.03
CA ASN A 231 -8.93 -3.18 -1.01
C ASN A 231 -8.73 -1.72 -0.57
N LEU A 232 -9.72 -1.09 0.07
CA LEU A 232 -9.61 0.27 0.59
C LEU A 232 -8.48 0.40 1.62
N VAL A 233 -8.38 -0.56 2.54
CA VAL A 233 -7.37 -0.52 3.59
C VAL A 233 -5.98 -0.82 3.00
N LEU A 234 -5.83 -1.83 2.16
CA LEU A 234 -4.56 -2.18 1.51
C LEU A 234 -4.05 -1.04 0.62
N ASP A 235 -4.92 -0.41 -0.18
CA ASP A 235 -4.54 0.76 -0.99
C ASP A 235 -4.10 1.93 -0.11
N SER A 236 -4.76 2.15 1.03
CA SER A 236 -4.34 3.19 1.97
C SER A 236 -2.99 2.88 2.63
N CYS A 237 -2.73 1.62 2.99
CA CYS A 237 -1.44 1.18 3.50
C CYS A 237 -0.33 1.45 2.48
N LEU A 238 -0.59 1.16 1.20
CA LEU A 238 0.35 1.45 0.11
C LEU A 238 0.62 2.95 -0.02
N ARG A 239 -0.42 3.79 0.00
CA ARG A 239 -0.29 5.27 -0.12
C ARG A 239 0.47 5.91 1.03
N PHE A 240 0.33 5.40 2.23
CA PHE A 240 0.97 5.96 3.43
C PHE A 240 2.22 5.22 3.86
N GLY A 241 2.65 4.19 3.12
CA GLY A 241 3.88 3.43 3.35
C GLY A 241 3.80 2.41 4.49
N SER A 242 2.59 2.04 4.95
CA SER A 242 2.37 1.07 6.03
C SER A 242 2.49 -0.38 5.52
N LEU A 243 3.68 -0.78 5.04
CA LEU A 243 3.89 -2.06 4.36
C LEU A 243 3.79 -3.26 5.29
N ILE A 244 4.21 -3.12 6.54
CA ILE A 244 4.13 -4.18 7.57
C ILE A 244 2.66 -4.54 7.83
N LYS A 245 1.82 -3.52 8.00
CA LYS A 245 0.37 -3.70 8.18
C LYS A 245 -0.29 -4.29 6.93
N ALA A 246 0.09 -3.80 5.75
CA ALA A 246 -0.42 -4.32 4.48
C ALA A 246 -0.16 -5.83 4.36
N ARG A 247 1.04 -6.29 4.66
CA ARG A 247 1.40 -7.72 4.65
C ARG A 247 0.54 -8.51 5.64
N GLN A 248 0.40 -8.02 6.87
CA GLN A 248 -0.45 -8.67 7.88
C GLN A 248 -1.91 -8.81 7.40
N ILE A 249 -2.45 -7.79 6.75
CA ILE A 249 -3.81 -7.82 6.21
C ILE A 249 -3.93 -8.77 5.02
N ILE A 250 -2.92 -8.85 4.13
CA ILE A 250 -2.88 -9.82 3.04
C ILE A 250 -2.91 -11.25 3.60
N GLU A 251 -2.17 -11.55 4.66
CA GLU A 251 -2.15 -12.85 5.32
C GLU A 251 -3.50 -13.21 5.99
N LEU A 252 -4.31 -12.23 6.38
CA LEU A 252 -5.65 -12.43 6.94
C LEU A 252 -6.71 -12.74 5.86
N MET A 253 -6.54 -12.26 4.62
CA MET A 253 -7.53 -12.48 3.55
C MET A 253 -7.90 -13.95 3.35
N PRO A 254 -6.92 -14.88 3.20
CA PRO A 254 -7.25 -16.30 3.03
C PRO A 254 -7.83 -16.93 4.29
N GLN A 255 -7.42 -16.49 5.48
CA GLN A 255 -7.93 -17.02 6.74
C GLN A 255 -9.42 -16.70 6.94
N VAL A 256 -9.81 -15.47 6.56
CA VAL A 256 -11.22 -15.04 6.56
C VAL A 256 -11.99 -15.62 5.35
N GLY A 257 -11.29 -16.19 4.36
CA GLY A 257 -11.89 -16.72 3.14
C GLY A 257 -12.44 -15.63 2.21
N VAL A 258 -11.78 -14.48 2.15
CA VAL A 258 -12.13 -13.39 1.24
C VAL A 258 -11.69 -13.76 -0.18
N ILE A 259 -12.59 -13.58 -1.14
CA ILE A 259 -12.32 -13.80 -2.56
C ILE A 259 -11.75 -12.49 -3.14
N ALA A 260 -10.55 -12.57 -3.71
CA ALA A 260 -9.90 -11.43 -4.33
C ALA A 260 -10.54 -11.09 -5.68
N ASP A 261 -10.66 -9.80 -5.95
CA ASP A 261 -11.04 -9.26 -7.25
C ASP A 261 -9.80 -8.71 -7.99
N ALA A 262 -10.00 -8.19 -9.18
CA ALA A 262 -8.95 -7.62 -9.99
C ALA A 262 -8.21 -6.45 -9.30
N ASN A 263 -8.93 -5.62 -8.50
CA ASN A 263 -8.33 -4.56 -7.71
C ASN A 263 -7.41 -5.12 -6.63
N SER A 264 -7.85 -6.16 -5.92
CA SER A 264 -7.03 -6.87 -4.93
C SER A 264 -5.69 -7.29 -5.51
N ILE A 265 -5.71 -7.92 -6.69
CA ILE A 265 -4.50 -8.43 -7.37
C ILE A 265 -3.53 -7.30 -7.67
N VAL A 266 -4.02 -6.20 -8.24
CA VAL A 266 -3.17 -5.05 -8.56
C VAL A 266 -2.59 -4.40 -7.30
N ILE A 267 -3.38 -4.27 -6.24
CA ILE A 267 -2.92 -3.69 -4.99
C ILE A 267 -1.87 -4.60 -4.33
N ILE A 268 -2.11 -5.91 -4.29
CA ILE A 268 -1.16 -6.90 -3.74
C ILE A 268 0.13 -6.90 -4.54
N ALA A 269 0.07 -6.88 -5.88
CA ALA A 269 1.26 -6.80 -6.72
C ALA A 269 2.08 -5.53 -6.45
N LYS A 270 1.44 -4.38 -6.24
CA LYS A 270 2.13 -3.14 -5.83
C LYS A 270 2.78 -3.25 -4.46
N ILE A 271 2.11 -3.89 -3.49
CA ILE A 271 2.69 -4.12 -2.17
C ILE A 271 3.91 -5.04 -2.29
N TYR A 272 3.84 -6.12 -3.05
CA TYR A 272 4.96 -7.02 -3.32
C TYR A 272 6.12 -6.32 -4.05
N LYS A 273 5.80 -5.43 -5.00
CA LYS A 273 6.79 -4.55 -5.61
C LYS A 273 7.54 -3.70 -4.57
N MET A 274 6.83 -3.17 -3.57
CA MET A 274 7.45 -2.34 -2.53
C MET A 274 8.25 -3.16 -1.51
N THR A 275 7.71 -4.30 -1.06
CA THR A 275 8.37 -5.18 -0.09
C THR A 275 9.44 -6.08 -0.71
N GLY A 276 9.40 -6.29 -2.02
CA GLY A 276 10.29 -7.21 -2.73
C GLY A 276 9.89 -8.68 -2.58
N GLU A 277 8.66 -8.99 -2.19
CA GLU A 277 8.17 -10.36 -2.14
C GLU A 277 7.75 -10.81 -3.54
N ARG A 278 8.27 -11.96 -4.02
CA ARG A 278 7.89 -12.48 -5.35
C ARG A 278 6.50 -13.10 -5.33
N GLY A 279 6.14 -13.86 -4.30
CA GLY A 279 4.89 -14.62 -4.26
C GLY A 279 4.66 -15.46 -5.54
N ASP A 280 3.43 -15.91 -5.73
CA ASP A 280 3.05 -16.64 -6.97
C ASP A 280 2.50 -15.68 -8.06
N LEU A 281 3.09 -14.50 -8.19
CA LEU A 281 2.65 -13.52 -9.20
C LEU A 281 2.86 -14.00 -10.64
N ASN A 282 3.88 -14.85 -10.89
CA ASN A 282 4.11 -15.44 -12.21
C ASN A 282 2.98 -16.40 -12.61
N ASN A 283 2.54 -17.29 -11.70
CA ASN A 283 1.42 -18.17 -11.95
C ASN A 283 0.12 -17.39 -12.18
N LEU A 284 -0.03 -16.28 -11.46
CA LEU A 284 -1.16 -15.37 -11.63
C LEU A 284 -1.15 -14.66 -12.98
N ARG A 285 0.04 -14.38 -13.53
CA ARG A 285 0.21 -13.80 -14.87
C ARG A 285 -0.42 -14.71 -15.94
N GLU A 286 -0.07 -16.00 -15.98
CA GLU A 286 -0.63 -16.94 -16.95
C GLU A 286 -2.16 -16.97 -16.88
N HIS A 287 -2.70 -16.88 -15.66
CA HIS A 287 -4.13 -16.88 -15.45
C HIS A 287 -4.80 -15.58 -15.91
N ILE A 288 -4.21 -14.43 -15.61
CA ILE A 288 -4.67 -13.13 -16.12
C ILE A 288 -4.64 -13.12 -17.64
N ASP A 289 -3.58 -13.66 -18.24
CA ASP A 289 -3.39 -13.74 -19.69
C ASP A 289 -4.44 -14.61 -20.37
N SER A 290 -4.86 -15.69 -19.72
CA SER A 290 -5.90 -16.60 -20.25
C SER A 290 -7.31 -16.00 -20.21
N ILE A 291 -7.59 -15.09 -19.28
CA ILE A 291 -8.92 -14.53 -19.02
C ILE A 291 -9.09 -13.15 -19.66
N SER A 292 -8.01 -12.38 -19.78
CA SER A 292 -8.09 -10.98 -20.21
C SER A 292 -8.41 -10.90 -21.71
N SER A 293 -9.57 -10.30 -22.00
CA SER A 293 -9.80 -9.77 -23.34
C SER A 293 -8.91 -8.53 -23.57
N PRO A 294 -8.63 -8.16 -24.83
CA PRO A 294 -7.85 -6.96 -25.13
C PRO A 294 -8.36 -5.68 -24.44
N ALA A 295 -9.68 -5.57 -24.26
CA ALA A 295 -10.29 -4.42 -23.57
C ALA A 295 -9.95 -4.35 -22.07
N LEU A 296 -9.65 -5.49 -21.42
CA LEU A 296 -9.30 -5.58 -20.01
C LEU A 296 -7.79 -5.42 -19.75
N SER A 297 -6.96 -5.54 -20.78
CA SER A 297 -5.50 -5.41 -20.66
C SER A 297 -5.08 -4.09 -20.03
N ARG A 298 -5.78 -2.98 -20.36
CA ARG A 298 -5.52 -1.66 -19.75
C ARG A 298 -5.59 -1.68 -18.23
N GLN A 299 -6.44 -2.51 -17.66
CA GLN A 299 -6.65 -2.56 -16.22
C GLN A 299 -5.48 -3.23 -15.49
N TYR A 300 -4.79 -4.14 -16.15
CA TYR A 300 -3.69 -4.90 -15.57
C TYR A 300 -2.29 -4.30 -15.83
N TRP A 301 -2.18 -3.13 -16.49
CA TRP A 301 -0.86 -2.53 -16.74
C TRP A 301 -0.04 -2.34 -15.45
N GLN A 302 -0.69 -1.99 -14.34
CA GLN A 302 -0.04 -1.80 -13.05
C GLN A 302 0.43 -3.12 -12.42
N PHE A 303 -0.25 -4.23 -12.74
CA PHE A 303 0.19 -5.56 -12.37
C PHE A 303 1.47 -5.93 -13.11
N TYR A 304 1.50 -5.77 -14.43
CA TYR A 304 2.69 -6.04 -15.24
C TYR A 304 3.85 -5.11 -14.89
N ASP A 305 3.59 -3.83 -14.61
CA ASP A 305 4.60 -2.88 -14.11
C ASP A 305 5.22 -3.35 -12.79
N SER A 306 4.40 -3.86 -11.88
CA SER A 306 4.86 -4.38 -10.59
C SER A 306 5.67 -5.67 -10.76
N LEU A 307 5.23 -6.56 -11.64
CA LEU A 307 5.92 -7.81 -11.95
C LEU A 307 7.29 -7.54 -12.60
N LEU A 308 7.34 -6.66 -13.60
CA LEU A 308 8.58 -6.24 -14.26
C LEU A 308 9.56 -5.61 -13.26
N CYS A 309 9.07 -4.76 -12.37
CA CYS A 309 9.90 -4.19 -11.32
C CYS A 309 10.48 -5.26 -10.38
N LEU A 310 9.72 -6.31 -10.06
CA LEU A 310 10.21 -7.42 -9.24
C LEU A 310 11.31 -8.22 -9.96
N HIS A 311 11.15 -8.50 -11.26
CA HIS A 311 12.21 -9.16 -12.04
C HIS A 311 13.51 -8.37 -11.97
N PHE A 312 13.49 -7.05 -12.19
CA PHE A 312 14.68 -6.21 -12.05
C PHE A 312 15.24 -6.15 -10.62
N LYS A 313 14.39 -6.14 -9.59
CA LYS A 313 14.85 -6.16 -8.20
C LYS A 313 15.64 -7.42 -7.83
N TYR A 314 15.30 -8.54 -8.45
CA TYR A 314 15.98 -9.83 -8.28
C TYR A 314 17.03 -10.09 -9.35
N ASN A 315 17.35 -9.11 -10.20
CA ASN A 315 18.28 -9.23 -11.33
C ASN A 315 17.93 -10.40 -12.26
N ASP A 316 16.63 -10.69 -12.40
CA ASP A 316 16.12 -11.72 -13.29
C ASP A 316 15.88 -11.08 -14.67
N VAL A 317 17.01 -10.74 -15.33
CA VAL A 317 16.99 -9.94 -16.57
C VAL A 317 16.32 -10.70 -17.71
N ASP A 318 16.52 -12.03 -17.75
CA ASP A 318 15.91 -12.89 -18.76
C ASP A 318 14.37 -12.90 -18.65
N ALA A 319 13.85 -13.08 -17.43
CA ALA A 319 12.40 -13.04 -17.21
C ALA A 319 11.81 -11.64 -17.50
N ALA A 320 12.57 -10.58 -17.22
CA ALA A 320 12.18 -9.21 -17.57
C ALA A 320 12.10 -9.02 -19.09
N ALA A 321 13.10 -9.51 -19.84
CA ALA A 321 13.13 -9.45 -21.29
C ALA A 321 11.97 -10.23 -21.91
N GLU A 322 11.70 -11.44 -21.42
CA GLU A 322 10.59 -12.27 -21.88
C GLU A 322 9.22 -11.58 -21.65
N LEU A 323 9.02 -11.01 -20.45
CA LEU A 323 7.81 -10.25 -20.15
C LEU A 323 7.63 -9.05 -21.10
N MET A 324 8.71 -8.33 -21.39
CA MET A 324 8.68 -7.18 -22.31
C MET A 324 8.36 -7.64 -23.73
N LEU A 325 8.94 -8.72 -24.23
CA LEU A 325 8.65 -9.30 -25.54
C LEU A 325 7.20 -9.75 -25.66
N ASP A 326 6.65 -10.38 -24.63
CA ASP A 326 5.26 -10.78 -24.61
C ASP A 326 4.30 -9.59 -24.70
N LEU A 327 4.64 -8.47 -24.03
CA LEU A 327 3.85 -7.26 -24.13
C LEU A 327 3.88 -6.68 -25.55
N PHE A 328 5.01 -6.72 -26.24
CA PHE A 328 5.10 -6.33 -27.66
C PHE A 328 4.26 -7.26 -28.57
N ARG A 329 4.31 -8.58 -28.38
CA ARG A 329 3.54 -9.56 -29.17
C ARG A 329 2.03 -9.37 -29.02
N ARG A 330 1.56 -9.05 -27.81
CA ARG A 330 0.13 -8.78 -27.57
C ARG A 330 -0.38 -7.58 -28.30
N THR A 331 0.45 -6.54 -28.49
CA THR A 331 0.06 -5.36 -29.27
C THR A 331 -0.20 -5.72 -30.74
N ARG A 332 0.51 -6.71 -31.29
CA ARG A 332 0.34 -7.19 -32.67
C ARG A 332 -0.97 -7.99 -32.83
N SER A 333 -1.31 -8.85 -31.90
CA SER A 333 -2.51 -9.69 -32.00
C SER A 333 -3.83 -8.89 -31.98
N LEU A 334 -3.82 -7.69 -31.40
CA LEU A 334 -4.97 -6.79 -31.35
C LEU A 334 -5.40 -6.26 -32.73
N HIS A 335 -4.47 -6.12 -33.68
CA HIS A 335 -4.75 -5.67 -35.02
C HIS A 335 -5.25 -6.80 -35.95
N SER A 336 -4.92 -8.06 -35.61
CA SER A 336 -5.24 -9.24 -36.44
C SER A 336 -6.59 -9.89 -36.17
N SER A 337 -7.16 -9.71 -34.96
CA SER A 337 -8.36 -10.44 -34.54
C SER A 337 -9.61 -9.56 -34.47
N ARG A 338 -10.27 -9.34 -35.62
CA ARG A 338 -11.73 -9.02 -35.66
C ARG A 338 -12.63 -10.26 -35.39
N VAL A 339 -12.04 -11.40 -35.04
CA VAL A 339 -12.78 -12.64 -34.77
C VAL A 339 -12.80 -12.84 -33.26
N LEU A 340 -13.94 -12.57 -32.67
CA LEU A 340 -14.25 -12.97 -31.28
C LEU A 340 -14.05 -14.48 -31.12
N PRO A 341 -13.17 -14.95 -30.22
CA PRO A 341 -13.15 -16.36 -29.90
C PRO A 341 -14.48 -16.75 -29.27
N ARG A 342 -15.19 -17.70 -29.91
CA ARG A 342 -16.32 -18.39 -29.29
C ARG A 342 -15.82 -19.04 -28.02
N VAL A 343 -16.21 -18.51 -26.87
CA VAL A 343 -16.01 -19.14 -25.57
C VAL A 343 -16.80 -20.44 -25.59
N ASN A 344 -16.10 -21.56 -25.70
CA ASN A 344 -16.70 -22.87 -25.48
C ASN A 344 -17.16 -22.93 -24.02
N SER A 345 -18.46 -23.05 -23.83
CA SER A 345 -19.17 -23.05 -22.54
C SER A 345 -18.99 -24.32 -21.70
N ASN A 346 -17.99 -25.13 -21.94
CA ASN A 346 -17.68 -26.34 -21.19
C ASN A 346 -16.37 -26.22 -20.40
N GLY A 347 -16.24 -25.12 -19.66
CA GLY A 347 -15.10 -24.94 -18.76
C GLY A 347 -15.51 -25.19 -17.31
N SER A 348 -14.99 -26.27 -16.72
CA SER A 348 -14.86 -26.37 -15.26
C SER A 348 -14.29 -25.04 -14.74
N GLN A 349 -14.96 -24.43 -13.76
CA GLN A 349 -14.49 -23.22 -13.08
C GLN A 349 -13.13 -23.53 -12.44
N THR A 350 -12.04 -23.23 -13.14
CA THR A 350 -10.69 -23.33 -12.58
C THR A 350 -10.50 -22.18 -11.61
N GLN A 351 -10.63 -22.48 -10.32
CA GLN A 351 -10.29 -21.53 -9.27
C GLN A 351 -8.79 -21.22 -9.36
N CYS A 352 -8.44 -19.97 -9.44
CA CYS A 352 -7.08 -19.50 -9.34
C CYS A 352 -6.74 -19.16 -7.89
N PHE A 353 -5.50 -19.39 -7.51
CA PHE A 353 -5.03 -19.14 -6.16
C PHE A 353 -3.76 -18.31 -6.20
N LEU A 354 -3.69 -17.27 -5.35
CA LEU A 354 -2.48 -16.55 -5.06
C LEU A 354 -1.91 -17.10 -3.74
N GLN A 355 -0.70 -17.64 -3.79
CA GLN A 355 0.01 -18.10 -2.60
C GLN A 355 0.47 -16.89 -1.76
N VAL A 356 0.19 -16.91 -0.46
CA VAL A 356 0.65 -15.90 0.50
C VAL A 356 1.67 -16.55 1.43
N GLY A 357 2.85 -15.95 1.51
CA GLY A 357 3.98 -16.51 2.25
C GLY A 357 4.92 -17.32 1.37
N SER A 358 5.80 -18.12 1.96
CA SER A 358 6.74 -18.93 1.18
C SER A 358 6.03 -20.11 0.54
N SER A 359 6.15 -20.26 -0.78
CA SER A 359 5.63 -21.40 -1.55
C SER A 359 6.16 -22.77 -1.09
N ASN A 360 7.35 -22.76 -0.45
CA ASN A 360 8.00 -23.97 0.06
C ASN A 360 7.47 -24.44 1.42
N LEU A 361 6.63 -23.65 2.10
CA LEU A 361 6.01 -24.04 3.35
C LEU A 361 4.67 -24.73 3.08
N ARG A 362 4.52 -25.98 3.56
CA ARG A 362 3.27 -26.75 3.46
C ARG A 362 2.06 -26.06 4.10
N THR A 363 2.29 -25.05 4.94
CA THR A 363 1.28 -24.27 5.66
C THR A 363 0.96 -22.95 4.99
N GLY A 364 1.42 -22.72 3.75
CA GLY A 364 1.13 -21.48 3.02
C GLY A 364 -0.37 -21.28 2.84
N SER A 365 -0.86 -20.10 3.17
CA SER A 365 -2.25 -19.70 2.95
C SER A 365 -2.46 -19.32 1.47
N ARG A 366 -3.63 -19.64 0.91
CA ARG A 366 -3.97 -19.33 -0.48
C ARG A 366 -5.16 -18.40 -0.55
N ILE A 367 -4.97 -17.25 -1.23
CA ILE A 367 -6.08 -16.36 -1.55
C ILE A 367 -6.82 -16.94 -2.75
N ILE A 368 -8.13 -17.13 -2.61
CA ILE A 368 -9.00 -17.58 -3.68
C ILE A 368 -9.31 -16.40 -4.60
N ILE A 369 -9.15 -16.62 -5.91
CA ILE A 369 -9.48 -15.64 -6.94
C ILE A 369 -10.61 -16.22 -7.79
N ASP A 370 -11.72 -15.52 -7.90
CA ASP A 370 -12.80 -15.87 -8.79
C ASP A 370 -12.52 -15.32 -10.18
N SER A 371 -12.49 -16.20 -11.18
CA SER A 371 -12.27 -15.84 -12.57
C SER A 371 -13.31 -14.82 -13.11
N LEU A 372 -14.53 -14.83 -12.59
CA LEU A 372 -15.57 -13.87 -12.95
C LEU A 372 -15.27 -12.47 -12.41
N ASN A 373 -14.68 -12.36 -11.21
CA ASN A 373 -14.33 -11.11 -10.59
C ASN A 373 -13.10 -10.45 -11.24
N LEU A 374 -12.32 -11.18 -12.04
CA LEU A 374 -11.22 -10.62 -12.82
C LEU A 374 -11.68 -9.75 -13.99
N LYS A 375 -12.95 -9.87 -14.39
CA LYS A 375 -13.55 -9.14 -15.52
C LYS A 375 -14.20 -7.82 -15.14
N ASN A 376 -14.25 -7.48 -13.85
CA ASN A 376 -14.92 -6.26 -13.40
C ASN A 376 -14.11 -5.00 -13.70
N ASP A 377 -14.79 -3.94 -14.13
CA ASP A 377 -14.18 -2.67 -14.48
C ASP A 377 -13.54 -1.96 -13.29
N PHE A 378 -12.33 -1.46 -13.51
CA PHE A 378 -11.61 -0.65 -12.54
C PHE A 378 -11.91 0.83 -12.70
N LEU A 379 -12.19 1.50 -11.59
CA LEU A 379 -12.26 2.95 -11.49
C LEU A 379 -10.96 3.57 -10.97
N VAL A 380 -9.81 2.99 -11.29
CA VAL A 380 -8.53 3.59 -10.88
C VAL A 380 -8.05 4.55 -11.95
N ALA A 381 -8.25 5.82 -11.71
CA ALA A 381 -7.69 6.89 -12.53
C ALA A 381 -6.15 6.78 -12.51
N ALA A 382 -5.56 6.46 -13.67
CA ALA A 382 -4.12 6.49 -13.85
C ALA A 382 -3.62 7.95 -13.81
N LYS A 383 -3.17 8.41 -12.65
CA LYS A 383 -2.37 9.62 -12.53
C LYS A 383 -0.90 9.23 -12.50
N GLY A 384 -0.17 9.57 -13.57
CA GLY A 384 1.29 9.61 -13.61
C GLY A 384 1.95 8.50 -14.43
N GLN A 385 2.55 8.87 -15.54
CA GLN A 385 3.32 8.02 -16.46
C GLN A 385 4.75 7.72 -15.95
N SER A 386 4.93 7.40 -14.68
CA SER A 386 6.28 7.15 -14.11
C SER A 386 6.62 5.65 -13.96
N GLY A 387 5.90 4.76 -14.64
CA GLY A 387 6.09 3.31 -14.56
C GLY A 387 7.17 2.78 -15.51
N LEU A 388 7.50 1.50 -15.37
CA LEU A 388 8.34 0.76 -16.31
C LEU A 388 7.56 0.39 -17.58
N ILE A 389 6.23 0.31 -17.50
CA ILE A 389 5.35 0.02 -18.61
C ILE A 389 4.45 1.22 -18.87
N LEU A 390 4.36 1.63 -20.11
CA LEU A 390 3.47 2.67 -20.60
C LEU A 390 2.27 2.04 -21.29
N PHE A 391 1.10 2.68 -21.18
CA PHE A 391 -0.08 2.30 -21.93
C PHE A 391 -0.47 3.46 -22.86
N VAL A 392 -0.18 3.32 -24.13
CA VAL A 392 -0.39 4.36 -25.17
C VAL A 392 -1.20 3.75 -26.31
N ASP A 393 -2.27 4.41 -26.73
CA ASP A 393 -3.12 4.03 -27.88
C ASP A 393 -3.59 2.56 -27.86
N GLY A 394 -3.93 2.06 -26.66
CA GLY A 394 -4.39 0.69 -26.52
C GLY A 394 -3.28 -0.37 -26.44
N LYS A 395 -2.00 0.04 -26.45
CA LYS A 395 -0.83 -0.84 -26.45
C LYS A 395 -0.03 -0.71 -25.18
N PHE A 396 0.56 -1.82 -24.73
CA PHE A 396 1.58 -1.82 -23.69
C PHE A 396 2.95 -1.66 -24.32
N LEU A 397 3.70 -0.68 -23.84
CA LEU A 397 5.05 -0.41 -24.32
C LEU A 397 5.99 -0.27 -23.12
N PRO A 398 7.17 -0.89 -23.14
CA PRO A 398 8.20 -0.63 -22.16
C PRO A 398 8.62 0.83 -22.21
N SER A 399 8.82 1.44 -21.04
CA SER A 399 9.35 2.81 -20.95
C SER A 399 10.86 2.81 -21.22
N SER A 400 11.41 3.98 -21.59
CA SER A 400 12.87 4.17 -21.73
C SER A 400 13.62 3.72 -20.47
N LYS A 401 13.02 3.88 -19.30
CA LYS A 401 13.58 3.41 -18.03
C LYS A 401 13.64 1.88 -17.95
N ALA A 402 12.63 1.17 -18.42
CA ALA A 402 12.63 -0.30 -18.43
C ALA A 402 13.71 -0.83 -19.38
N ILE A 403 13.83 -0.22 -20.56
CA ILE A 403 14.85 -0.56 -21.56
C ILE A 403 16.24 -0.30 -21.01
N ALA A 404 16.47 0.86 -20.36
CA ALA A 404 17.75 1.19 -19.73
C ALA A 404 18.15 0.15 -18.65
N LYS A 405 17.21 -0.29 -17.83
CA LYS A 405 17.46 -1.34 -16.84
C LYS A 405 17.82 -2.68 -17.47
N LEU A 406 17.16 -3.04 -18.57
CA LEU A 406 17.43 -4.26 -19.30
C LEU A 406 18.84 -4.24 -19.91
N ILE A 407 19.20 -3.17 -20.61
CA ILE A 407 20.51 -2.98 -21.24
C ILE A 407 21.60 -3.06 -20.16
N ASN A 408 21.45 -2.28 -19.09
CA ASN A 408 22.41 -2.26 -18.00
C ASN A 408 22.55 -3.64 -17.33
N GLY A 409 21.45 -4.39 -17.17
CA GLY A 409 21.46 -5.76 -16.67
C GLY A 409 22.32 -6.68 -17.54
N TYR A 410 22.05 -6.75 -18.84
CA TYR A 410 22.79 -7.61 -19.76
C TYR A 410 24.26 -7.20 -19.95
N VAL A 411 24.56 -5.90 -20.03
CA VAL A 411 25.94 -5.41 -20.13
C VAL A 411 26.75 -5.81 -18.90
N LYS A 412 26.18 -5.72 -17.70
CA LYS A 412 26.85 -6.13 -16.44
C LYS A 412 27.04 -7.62 -16.31
N GLU A 413 26.10 -8.40 -16.82
CA GLU A 413 26.23 -9.87 -16.89
C GLU A 413 27.16 -10.32 -18.04
N ARG A 414 27.66 -9.39 -18.87
CA ARG A 414 28.45 -9.66 -20.08
C ARG A 414 27.73 -10.60 -21.06
N ASN A 415 26.41 -10.47 -21.15
CA ASN A 415 25.54 -11.29 -22.00
C ASN A 415 25.02 -10.43 -23.19
N VAL A 416 25.93 -9.89 -24.01
CA VAL A 416 25.57 -9.01 -25.13
C VAL A 416 24.70 -9.77 -26.15
N ASP A 417 24.99 -11.05 -26.40
CA ASP A 417 24.21 -11.91 -27.31
C ASP A 417 22.72 -11.95 -26.96
N LYS A 418 22.38 -11.99 -25.66
CA LYS A 418 20.98 -11.98 -25.22
C LYS A 418 20.32 -10.63 -25.44
N LEU A 419 21.08 -9.53 -25.26
CA LEU A 419 20.59 -8.18 -25.54
C LEU A 419 20.32 -8.03 -27.04
N SER A 420 21.25 -8.45 -27.90
CA SER A 420 21.09 -8.44 -29.34
C SER A 420 19.87 -9.27 -29.78
N ASN A 421 19.73 -10.48 -29.25
CA ASN A 421 18.56 -11.33 -29.52
C ASN A 421 17.24 -10.67 -29.08
N PHE A 422 17.23 -9.98 -27.93
CA PHE A 422 16.07 -9.21 -27.50
C PHE A 422 15.72 -8.11 -28.51
N LEU A 423 16.71 -7.31 -28.92
CA LEU A 423 16.53 -6.21 -29.90
C LEU A 423 16.05 -6.76 -31.25
N ILE A 424 16.65 -7.86 -31.73
CA ILE A 424 16.25 -8.54 -32.97
C ILE A 424 14.78 -8.98 -32.90
N ASN A 425 14.38 -9.57 -31.79
CA ASN A 425 13.00 -10.03 -31.59
C ASN A 425 12.02 -8.85 -31.51
N VAL A 426 12.38 -7.78 -30.78
CA VAL A 426 11.56 -6.56 -30.74
C VAL A 426 11.40 -5.98 -32.13
N GLN A 427 12.47 -5.88 -32.92
CA GLN A 427 12.41 -5.33 -34.29
C GLN A 427 11.56 -6.20 -35.22
N LYS A 428 11.66 -7.53 -35.13
CA LYS A 428 10.81 -8.47 -35.89
C LYS A 428 9.33 -8.37 -35.53
N GLU A 429 9.04 -8.12 -34.24
CA GLU A 429 7.66 -7.96 -33.75
C GLU A 429 7.12 -6.53 -33.99
N ALA A 430 8.03 -5.55 -34.14
CA ALA A 430 7.69 -4.13 -34.25
C ALA A 430 7.48 -3.64 -35.69
N ASP A 431 7.43 -4.52 -36.71
CA ASP A 431 7.18 -4.15 -38.11
C ASP A 431 5.98 -3.19 -38.35
N ILE A 432 5.19 -2.94 -37.32
CA ILE A 432 4.02 -2.05 -37.32
C ILE A 432 4.23 -0.81 -36.45
N VAL A 433 5.26 -0.78 -35.64
CA VAL A 433 5.52 0.33 -34.69
C VAL A 433 6.80 1.04 -35.14
N GLU A 434 6.68 2.30 -35.52
CA GLU A 434 7.74 3.19 -36.00
C GLU A 434 8.82 3.49 -34.94
N VAL A 435 9.40 2.47 -34.28
CA VAL A 435 10.42 2.66 -33.25
C VAL A 435 11.72 2.06 -33.71
N ASP A 436 12.68 2.87 -34.01
CA ASP A 436 14.06 2.44 -34.28
C ASP A 436 14.82 2.27 -32.94
N LEU A 437 14.34 1.29 -32.15
CA LEU A 437 14.91 1.00 -30.83
C LEU A 437 16.39 0.56 -30.97
N CYS A 438 16.73 -0.16 -32.02
CA CYS A 438 18.10 -0.62 -32.26
C CYS A 438 19.05 0.56 -32.41
N SER A 439 18.71 1.56 -33.24
CA SER A 439 19.50 2.77 -33.38
C SER A 439 19.61 3.60 -32.11
N ASP A 440 18.54 3.69 -31.34
CA ASP A 440 18.55 4.42 -30.05
C ASP A 440 19.44 3.74 -29.01
N VAL A 441 19.43 2.41 -28.95
CA VAL A 441 20.29 1.63 -28.04
C VAL A 441 21.76 1.72 -28.47
N LEU A 442 22.04 1.53 -29.76
CA LEU A 442 23.39 1.68 -30.28
C LEU A 442 23.98 3.08 -30.01
N HIS A 443 23.18 4.11 -30.26
CA HIS A 443 23.60 5.47 -29.97
C HIS A 443 23.87 5.68 -28.46
N ALA A 444 23.03 5.14 -27.58
CA ALA A 444 23.23 5.25 -26.17
C ALA A 444 24.50 4.52 -25.69
N CYS A 445 24.79 3.32 -26.22
CA CYS A 445 26.02 2.59 -25.93
C CYS A 445 27.26 3.38 -26.38
N ILE A 446 27.22 3.96 -27.57
CA ILE A 446 28.32 4.79 -28.11
C ILE A 446 28.55 6.02 -27.22
N MET A 447 27.50 6.74 -26.82
CA MET A 447 27.62 7.92 -25.97
C MET A 447 28.14 7.62 -24.55
N LEU A 448 27.93 6.40 -24.06
CA LEU A 448 28.46 5.92 -22.78
C LEU A 448 29.88 5.35 -22.88
N GLY A 449 30.45 5.27 -24.08
CA GLY A 449 31.76 4.71 -24.31
C GLY A 449 31.83 3.18 -24.32
N TRP A 450 30.66 2.50 -24.41
CA TRP A 450 30.58 1.03 -24.51
C TRP A 450 30.73 0.59 -25.98
N LEU A 451 31.91 0.90 -26.56
CA LEU A 451 32.12 0.78 -28.00
C LEU A 451 32.09 -0.66 -28.47
N ASP A 452 32.75 -1.58 -27.69
CA ASP A 452 32.76 -3.01 -28.02
C ASP A 452 31.37 -3.59 -28.00
N THR A 453 30.57 -3.27 -26.95
CA THR A 453 29.17 -3.70 -26.86
C THR A 453 28.34 -3.18 -28.03
N ALA A 454 28.55 -1.93 -28.45
CA ALA A 454 27.84 -1.36 -29.58
C ALA A 454 28.22 -2.07 -30.90
N HIS A 455 29.49 -2.46 -31.06
CA HIS A 455 29.96 -3.20 -32.24
C HIS A 455 29.39 -4.63 -32.27
N ASP A 456 29.43 -5.36 -31.13
CA ASP A 456 28.86 -6.70 -31.03
C ASP A 456 27.36 -6.71 -31.38
N ILE A 457 26.58 -5.72 -30.85
CA ILE A 457 25.16 -5.57 -31.20
C ILE A 457 24.97 -5.32 -32.69
N LEU A 458 25.82 -4.49 -33.29
CA LEU A 458 25.75 -4.16 -34.69
C LEU A 458 26.00 -5.39 -35.60
N ASP A 459 27.01 -6.20 -35.23
CA ASP A 459 27.35 -7.45 -35.92
C ASP A 459 26.18 -8.45 -35.85
N ASP A 460 25.58 -8.61 -34.69
CA ASP A 460 24.44 -9.51 -34.48
C ASP A 460 23.20 -9.06 -35.30
N LEU A 461 22.95 -7.74 -35.37
CA LEU A 461 21.86 -7.19 -36.20
C LEU A 461 22.09 -7.43 -37.70
N GLU A 462 23.34 -7.30 -38.17
CA GLU A 462 23.69 -7.60 -39.57
C GLU A 462 23.54 -9.09 -39.89
N LEU A 463 24.01 -9.98 -39.00
CA LEU A 463 23.83 -11.42 -39.12
C LEU A 463 22.34 -11.80 -39.20
N ALA A 464 21.50 -11.11 -38.44
CA ALA A 464 20.05 -11.28 -38.45
C ALA A 464 19.36 -10.62 -39.67
N LYS A 465 20.12 -9.93 -40.55
CA LYS A 465 19.64 -9.18 -41.72
C LYS A 465 18.63 -8.08 -41.38
N ILE A 466 18.79 -7.45 -40.21
CA ILE A 466 17.99 -6.30 -39.84
C ILE A 466 18.64 -5.05 -40.39
N PRO A 467 17.92 -4.23 -41.19
CA PRO A 467 18.48 -3.02 -41.79
C PRO A 467 18.76 -1.98 -40.69
N VAL A 468 20.01 -1.64 -40.49
CA VAL A 468 20.48 -0.55 -39.64
C VAL A 468 20.79 0.65 -40.49
N GLY A 469 20.32 1.84 -40.11
CA GLY A 469 20.58 3.09 -40.86
C GLY A 469 22.08 3.48 -40.83
N ALA A 470 22.48 4.43 -41.63
CA ALA A 470 23.86 4.91 -41.72
C ALA A 470 24.34 5.62 -40.43
N ASN A 471 23.43 6.25 -39.68
CA ASN A 471 23.77 7.05 -38.50
C ASN A 471 24.48 6.29 -37.38
N PRO A 472 24.06 5.08 -36.94
CA PRO A 472 24.79 4.29 -35.94
C PRO A 472 26.22 3.95 -36.38
N TYR A 473 26.41 3.54 -37.63
CA TYR A 473 27.76 3.25 -38.15
C TYR A 473 28.66 4.48 -38.13
N ALA A 474 28.16 5.64 -38.62
CA ALA A 474 28.92 6.89 -38.60
C ALA A 474 29.27 7.32 -37.18
N SER A 475 28.32 7.20 -36.25
CA SER A 475 28.53 7.55 -34.85
C SER A 475 29.58 6.65 -34.18
N LEU A 476 29.53 5.33 -34.43
CA LEU A 476 30.49 4.37 -33.87
C LEU A 476 31.91 4.59 -34.49
N LEU A 477 31.99 4.84 -35.81
CA LEU A 477 33.24 5.13 -36.48
C LEU A 477 33.91 6.41 -35.94
N ASN A 478 33.12 7.48 -35.77
CA ASN A 478 33.59 8.72 -35.18
C ASN A 478 34.06 8.53 -33.72
N ALA A 479 33.38 7.68 -32.97
CA ALA A 479 33.79 7.33 -31.60
C ALA A 479 35.15 6.55 -31.58
N TYR A 480 35.33 5.56 -32.47
CA TYR A 480 36.60 4.84 -32.60
C TYR A 480 37.74 5.75 -33.01
N LEU A 481 37.52 6.66 -33.96
CA LEU A 481 38.54 7.62 -34.40
C LEU A 481 38.92 8.56 -33.23
N LYS A 482 37.95 9.02 -32.46
CA LYS A 482 38.20 9.88 -31.30
C LYS A 482 39.01 9.18 -30.22
N GLU A 483 38.71 7.92 -29.92
CA GLU A 483 39.38 7.11 -28.92
C GLU A 483 40.71 6.46 -29.45
N LYS A 484 41.08 6.74 -30.73
CA LYS A 484 42.25 6.23 -31.43
C LYS A 484 42.29 4.70 -31.56
N MET A 485 41.14 4.06 -31.66
CA MET A 485 41.00 2.62 -31.91
C MET A 485 41.07 2.33 -33.39
N TRP A 486 42.29 2.34 -33.96
CA TRP A 486 42.52 2.30 -35.39
C TRP A 486 42.15 0.96 -36.03
N GLU A 487 42.40 -0.16 -35.38
CA GLU A 487 42.14 -1.50 -35.93
C GLU A 487 40.63 -1.75 -36.02
N GLU A 488 39.87 -1.41 -34.95
CA GLU A 488 38.41 -1.51 -34.88
C GLU A 488 37.78 -0.59 -35.92
N SER A 489 38.30 0.61 -36.10
CA SER A 489 37.79 1.54 -37.13
C SER A 489 37.96 1.00 -38.53
N LYS A 490 39.10 0.31 -38.85
CA LYS A 490 39.32 -0.34 -40.15
C LYS A 490 38.33 -1.49 -40.38
N VAL A 491 38.08 -2.31 -39.36
CA VAL A 491 37.10 -3.40 -39.42
C VAL A 491 35.76 -2.83 -39.73
N LEU A 492 35.29 -1.80 -39.00
CA LEU A 492 34.01 -1.15 -39.20
C LEU A 492 33.85 -0.52 -40.58
N VAL A 493 34.90 0.15 -41.11
CA VAL A 493 34.87 0.72 -42.47
C VAL A 493 34.73 -0.38 -43.54
N ASN A 494 35.38 -1.55 -43.34
CA ASN A 494 35.23 -2.68 -44.26
C ASN A 494 33.81 -3.26 -44.23
N GLN A 495 33.22 -3.31 -43.03
CA GLN A 495 31.86 -3.73 -42.81
C GLN A 495 30.85 -2.76 -43.48
N MET A 496 31.01 -1.46 -43.29
CA MET A 496 30.22 -0.42 -43.93
C MET A 496 30.23 -0.53 -45.44
N LYS A 497 31.44 -0.79 -46.02
CA LYS A 497 31.57 -1.00 -47.50
C LYS A 497 30.79 -2.25 -47.97
N LYS A 498 30.79 -3.35 -47.19
CA LYS A 498 30.04 -4.57 -47.49
C LYS A 498 28.53 -4.33 -47.49
N VAL A 499 28.05 -3.49 -46.57
CA VAL A 499 26.63 -3.10 -46.47
C VAL A 499 26.22 -2.10 -47.56
N GLY A 500 27.19 -1.46 -48.22
CA GLY A 500 26.96 -0.54 -49.36
C GLY A 500 26.97 0.94 -48.98
N PHE A 501 27.58 1.31 -47.85
CA PHE A 501 27.78 2.71 -47.52
C PHE A 501 29.05 3.27 -48.14
N ILE A 502 29.01 4.53 -48.62
CA ILE A 502 30.18 5.27 -49.08
C ILE A 502 30.75 6.00 -47.85
N VAL A 503 32.00 5.70 -47.52
CA VAL A 503 32.73 6.33 -46.40
C VAL A 503 33.77 7.26 -46.98
N SER A 504 33.65 8.57 -46.79
CA SER A 504 34.68 9.57 -47.04
C SER A 504 35.21 10.09 -45.69
N VAL A 505 36.47 9.87 -45.44
CA VAL A 505 37.18 10.40 -44.25
C VAL A 505 37.78 11.73 -44.70
N CYS A 506 37.35 12.83 -44.13
CA CYS A 506 37.88 14.14 -44.39
C CYS A 506 38.77 14.58 -43.22
N ASP A 507 40.02 14.84 -43.50
CA ASP A 507 40.99 15.43 -42.56
C ASP A 507 40.99 16.96 -42.74
N GLU A 508 40.01 17.65 -42.11
CA GLU A 508 40.05 19.09 -42.00
C GLU A 508 40.44 19.46 -40.55
N HIS A 509 41.67 20.00 -40.40
CA HIS A 509 42.20 20.61 -39.17
C HIS A 509 42.37 19.70 -37.94
N GLY A 510 42.84 18.46 -38.14
CA GLY A 510 43.30 17.64 -37.03
C GLY A 510 42.18 16.91 -36.23
N GLU A 511 40.93 17.06 -36.62
CA GLU A 511 39.83 16.25 -36.11
C GLU A 511 39.24 15.45 -37.28
N SER A 512 39.50 14.11 -37.29
CA SER A 512 38.93 13.21 -38.29
C SER A 512 37.43 13.06 -38.11
N THR A 513 36.65 13.67 -38.99
CA THR A 513 35.22 13.50 -39.03
C THR A 513 34.81 12.72 -40.29
N CYS A 514 33.88 11.76 -40.14
CA CYS A 514 33.39 10.93 -41.22
C CYS A 514 32.02 11.39 -41.68
N VAL A 515 31.88 11.58 -43.02
CA VAL A 515 30.59 11.77 -43.66
C VAL A 515 30.22 10.45 -44.36
N VAL A 516 29.06 9.92 -44.02
CA VAL A 516 28.54 8.66 -44.59
C VAL A 516 27.33 8.99 -45.50
N GLU A 517 27.47 8.70 -46.78
CA GLU A 517 26.37 8.86 -47.72
C GLU A 517 25.72 7.49 -48.05
N ASN A 518 24.42 7.44 -48.01
CA ASN A 518 23.65 6.23 -48.33
C ASN A 518 23.16 6.27 -49.77
N ILE A 519 23.55 5.30 -50.62
CA ILE A 519 23.18 5.22 -52.03
C ILE A 519 21.71 4.86 -52.25
N ARG A 520 20.99 4.36 -51.23
CA ARG A 520 19.64 3.77 -51.38
C ARG A 520 18.49 4.45 -50.63
N ALA A 521 18.71 5.49 -49.86
CA ALA A 521 17.66 5.99 -48.94
C ALA A 521 17.33 7.48 -49.10
N ASN A 522 16.70 7.88 -50.21
CA ASN A 522 16.10 9.22 -50.31
C ASN A 522 14.65 9.32 -49.82
N HIS A 523 14.09 8.31 -49.16
CA HIS A 523 12.65 8.32 -48.85
C HIS A 523 12.23 7.95 -47.40
N LEU A 524 13.16 7.75 -46.45
CA LEU A 524 12.74 7.28 -45.13
C LEU A 524 13.00 8.24 -43.96
N GLU A 525 13.50 9.46 -44.20
CA GLU A 525 13.94 10.35 -43.11
C GLU A 525 12.88 11.24 -42.44
N LYS A 526 11.61 10.99 -42.65
CA LYS A 526 10.56 11.81 -41.99
C LYS A 526 9.47 10.97 -41.31
N ARG A 527 9.82 10.29 -40.22
CA ARG A 527 8.82 9.92 -39.22
C ARG A 527 9.52 9.65 -37.87
N THR A 528 9.76 10.72 -37.12
CA THR A 528 10.17 10.61 -35.71
C THR A 528 8.97 10.21 -34.87
N SER A 529 8.90 8.96 -34.51
CA SER A 529 7.92 8.52 -33.52
C SER A 529 8.39 8.85 -32.11
N ASN A 530 7.54 9.53 -31.35
CA ASN A 530 7.79 10.06 -30.01
C ASN A 530 7.69 9.02 -28.88
N LEU A 531 7.86 7.72 -29.13
CA LEU A 531 7.59 6.67 -28.14
C LEU A 531 8.72 6.49 -27.12
N VAL A 532 9.97 6.57 -27.55
CA VAL A 532 11.14 6.59 -26.67
C VAL A 532 11.93 7.85 -27.01
N LYS A 533 11.97 8.81 -26.11
CA LYS A 533 12.82 9.99 -26.32
C LYS A 533 14.27 9.56 -26.15
N LYS A 534 15.07 9.68 -27.20
CA LYS A 534 16.49 9.36 -27.22
C LYS A 534 17.26 9.96 -26.04
N SER A 535 16.94 11.19 -25.68
CA SER A 535 17.48 11.87 -24.50
C SER A 535 17.09 11.21 -23.18
N ASP A 536 15.92 10.58 -23.09
CA ASP A 536 15.46 9.94 -21.86
C ASP A 536 16.12 8.57 -21.66
N LEU A 537 16.35 7.81 -22.74
CA LEU A 537 17.07 6.52 -22.64
C LEU A 537 18.50 6.73 -22.14
N LEU A 538 19.25 7.66 -22.75
CA LEU A 538 20.62 7.98 -22.33
C LEU A 538 20.67 8.43 -20.88
N ARG A 539 19.79 9.35 -20.49
CA ARG A 539 19.69 9.82 -19.11
C ARG A 539 19.42 8.71 -18.10
N PHE A 540 18.54 7.77 -18.43
CA PHE A 540 18.27 6.64 -17.54
C PHE A 540 19.42 5.66 -17.46
N LEU A 541 20.15 5.42 -18.55
CA LEU A 541 21.36 4.58 -18.53
C LEU A 541 22.46 5.20 -17.68
N GLU A 542 22.71 6.50 -17.78
CA GLU A 542 23.67 7.21 -16.94
C GLU A 542 23.29 7.14 -15.44
N LEU A 543 21.98 7.26 -15.13
CA LEU A 543 21.50 7.12 -13.75
C LEU A 543 21.66 5.69 -13.23
N GLU A 544 21.29 4.69 -14.02
CA GLU A 544 21.42 3.28 -13.65
C GLU A 544 22.88 2.85 -13.47
N ASP A 545 23.80 3.40 -14.28
CA ASP A 545 25.23 3.13 -14.12
C ASP A 545 25.81 3.73 -12.83
N ARG A 546 25.34 4.92 -12.43
CA ARG A 546 25.71 5.56 -11.16
C ARG A 546 25.04 4.93 -9.93
N GLU A 547 23.78 4.50 -10.05
CA GLU A 547 22.97 3.96 -8.94
C GLU A 547 23.14 2.46 -8.71
N TYR A 548 23.91 1.76 -9.55
CA TYR A 548 24.08 0.33 -9.41
C TYR A 548 24.84 -0.02 -8.13
N ASN A 549 24.10 -0.20 -7.06
CA ASN A 549 24.57 -0.81 -5.84
C ASN A 549 24.12 -2.28 -5.80
N LEU A 550 25.06 -3.21 -6.04
CA LEU A 550 24.91 -4.65 -5.75
C LEU A 550 24.30 -4.90 -4.36
N GLY A 551 24.46 -3.94 -3.42
CA GLY A 551 23.89 -3.99 -2.09
C GLY A 551 22.35 -4.02 -2.06
N ASN A 552 21.68 -3.32 -2.97
CA ASN A 552 20.21 -3.25 -2.95
C ASN A 552 19.54 -4.56 -3.38
N GLN A 553 20.10 -5.28 -4.35
CA GLN A 553 19.61 -6.59 -4.79
C GLN A 553 19.73 -7.63 -3.67
N LEU A 554 20.91 -7.73 -3.09
CA LEU A 554 21.19 -8.67 -2.00
C LEU A 554 20.27 -8.47 -0.80
N VAL A 555 19.81 -7.23 -0.55
CA VAL A 555 18.82 -6.94 0.52
C VAL A 555 17.54 -7.73 0.32
N TYR A 556 17.01 -7.81 -0.90
CA TYR A 556 15.77 -8.54 -1.17
C TYR A 556 15.94 -10.05 -1.01
N GLU A 557 17.06 -10.60 -1.45
CA GLU A 557 17.40 -12.02 -1.29
C GLU A 557 17.55 -12.41 0.18
N PHE A 558 18.30 -11.61 0.95
CA PHE A 558 18.48 -11.82 2.39
C PHE A 558 17.14 -11.68 3.13
N ASN A 559 16.34 -10.65 2.83
CA ASN A 559 15.03 -10.46 3.45
C ASN A 559 14.07 -11.60 3.13
N SER A 560 14.05 -12.10 1.89
CA SER A 560 13.25 -13.26 1.49
C SER A 560 13.65 -14.51 2.27
N SER A 561 14.96 -14.77 2.43
CA SER A 561 15.49 -15.89 3.20
C SER A 561 15.16 -15.77 4.69
N ILE A 562 15.34 -14.58 5.28
CA ILE A 562 15.00 -14.31 6.69
C ILE A 562 13.50 -14.52 6.91
N LEU A 563 12.65 -14.00 6.03
CA LEU A 563 11.19 -14.20 6.10
C LEU A 563 10.83 -15.69 6.07
N PHE A 564 11.45 -16.45 5.14
CA PHE A 564 11.26 -17.88 5.05
C PHE A 564 11.59 -18.61 6.36
N PHE A 565 12.79 -18.38 6.91
CA PHE A 565 13.21 -19.01 8.16
C PHE A 565 12.34 -18.60 9.35
N CYS A 566 11.94 -17.33 9.45
CA CYS A 566 11.02 -16.86 10.50
C CYS A 566 9.64 -17.53 10.40
N LYS A 567 9.08 -17.67 9.20
CA LYS A 567 7.81 -18.39 8.97
C LYS A 567 7.92 -19.90 9.24
N ALA A 568 9.08 -20.50 8.94
CA ALA A 568 9.38 -21.89 9.26
C ALA A 568 9.70 -22.12 10.74
N LYS A 569 9.70 -21.06 11.59
CA LYS A 569 10.11 -21.10 13.01
C LYS A 569 11.57 -21.52 13.22
N MET A 570 12.42 -21.33 12.23
CA MET A 570 13.85 -21.61 12.24
C MET A 570 14.65 -20.32 12.54
N ILE A 571 14.46 -19.79 13.74
CA ILE A 571 14.98 -18.45 14.10
C ILE A 571 16.53 -18.40 14.10
N GLU A 572 17.19 -19.49 14.44
CA GLU A 572 18.65 -19.55 14.42
C GLU A 572 19.24 -19.38 13.01
N ASP A 573 18.58 -19.98 12.00
CA ASP A 573 18.99 -19.83 10.61
C ASP A 573 18.67 -18.45 10.06
N ALA A 574 17.57 -17.83 10.49
CA ALA A 574 17.30 -16.42 10.22
C ALA A 574 18.41 -15.52 10.78
N LEU A 575 18.91 -15.79 11.99
CA LEU A 575 20.02 -15.04 12.60
C LEU A 575 21.36 -15.30 11.91
N LYS A 576 21.61 -16.52 11.47
CA LYS A 576 22.81 -16.83 10.63
C LYS A 576 22.76 -16.03 9.33
N THR A 577 21.60 -15.96 8.70
CA THR A 577 21.35 -15.18 7.49
C THR A 577 21.59 -13.69 7.72
N LEU A 578 21.08 -13.14 8.85
CA LEU A 578 21.36 -11.74 9.26
C LEU A 578 22.87 -11.49 9.45
N LYS A 579 23.59 -12.42 10.10
CA LYS A 579 25.04 -12.32 10.26
C LYS A 579 25.76 -12.35 8.92
N GLN A 580 25.31 -13.18 7.98
CA GLN A 580 25.82 -13.26 6.62
C GLN A 580 25.59 -11.96 5.83
N MET A 581 24.38 -11.39 5.95
CA MET A 581 24.03 -10.09 5.38
C MET A 581 25.03 -9.01 5.81
N ARG A 582 25.34 -8.95 7.10
CA ARG A 582 26.33 -8.00 7.66
C ARG A 582 27.76 -8.24 7.19
N ARG A 583 28.18 -9.51 7.12
CA ARG A 583 29.53 -9.87 6.61
C ARG A 583 29.74 -9.44 5.16
N ARG A 584 28.65 -9.35 4.39
CA ARG A 584 28.66 -8.85 3.00
C ARG A 584 28.45 -7.34 2.92
N ASN A 585 28.52 -6.61 4.04
CA ASN A 585 28.27 -5.17 4.15
C ASN A 585 26.90 -4.73 3.62
N VAL A 586 25.91 -5.63 3.62
CA VAL A 586 24.53 -5.31 3.25
C VAL A 586 23.78 -4.84 4.50
N GLN A 587 23.25 -3.61 4.48
CA GLN A 587 22.57 -3.01 5.62
C GLN A 587 21.17 -3.60 5.83
N PRO A 588 20.83 -4.06 7.06
CA PRO A 588 19.47 -4.49 7.39
C PRO A 588 18.48 -3.33 7.28
N THR A 589 17.30 -3.64 6.80
CA THR A 589 16.21 -2.67 6.62
C THR A 589 15.14 -2.82 7.70
N VAL A 590 14.17 -1.89 7.73
CA VAL A 590 12.98 -1.98 8.59
C VAL A 590 12.26 -3.33 8.40
N LEU A 591 12.17 -3.82 7.16
CA LEU A 591 11.55 -5.13 6.86
C LEU A 591 12.36 -6.28 7.45
N THR A 592 13.69 -6.23 7.39
CA THR A 592 14.58 -7.24 8.01
C THR A 592 14.25 -7.40 9.49
N PHE A 593 14.21 -6.27 10.22
CA PHE A 593 13.89 -6.28 11.65
C PHE A 593 12.45 -6.68 11.95
N SER A 594 11.50 -6.24 11.14
CA SER A 594 10.10 -6.65 11.26
C SER A 594 9.93 -8.16 11.16
N TYR A 595 10.59 -8.80 10.19
CA TYR A 595 10.53 -10.25 10.01
C TYR A 595 11.10 -11.01 11.21
N LEU A 596 12.22 -10.53 11.78
CA LEU A 596 12.82 -11.11 12.99
C LEU A 596 11.92 -10.94 14.20
N VAL A 597 11.31 -9.75 14.40
CA VAL A 597 10.35 -9.50 15.49
C VAL A 597 9.16 -10.44 15.37
N ASP A 598 8.60 -10.62 14.16
CA ASP A 598 7.50 -11.55 13.91
C ASP A 598 7.93 -13.01 14.19
N GLY A 599 9.14 -13.39 13.79
CA GLY A 599 9.71 -14.71 14.08
C GLY A 599 9.82 -14.97 15.58
N TYR A 600 10.45 -14.09 16.33
CA TYR A 600 10.55 -14.18 17.80
C TYR A 600 9.17 -14.16 18.47
N SER A 601 8.26 -13.30 18.01
CA SER A 601 6.90 -13.20 18.53
C SER A 601 6.13 -14.51 18.38
N SER A 602 6.28 -15.19 17.21
CA SER A 602 5.61 -16.48 16.93
C SER A 602 6.09 -17.63 17.85
N LEU A 603 7.28 -17.48 18.42
CA LEU A 603 7.90 -18.42 19.36
C LEU A 603 7.72 -17.98 20.83
N GLY A 604 7.12 -16.81 21.10
CA GLY A 604 6.98 -16.25 22.42
C GLY A 604 8.30 -15.74 23.06
N MET A 605 9.33 -15.55 22.25
CA MET A 605 10.69 -15.14 22.68
C MET A 605 10.79 -13.63 22.84
N TYR A 606 9.98 -13.04 23.72
CA TYR A 606 9.91 -11.58 23.90
C TYR A 606 11.18 -10.96 24.48
N ARG A 607 11.99 -11.74 25.22
CA ARG A 607 13.28 -11.28 25.74
C ARG A 607 14.25 -10.97 24.58
N ASP A 608 14.28 -11.81 23.56
CA ASP A 608 15.18 -11.64 22.42
C ASP A 608 14.78 -10.42 21.59
N ILE A 609 13.48 -10.08 21.55
CA ILE A 609 13.00 -8.82 20.95
C ILE A 609 13.58 -7.61 21.70
N THR A 610 13.79 -7.69 23.04
CA THR A 610 14.42 -6.58 23.78
C THR A 610 15.90 -6.41 23.43
N ILE A 611 16.60 -7.51 23.14
CA ILE A 611 18.02 -7.50 22.70
C ILE A 611 18.08 -6.90 21.29
N LEU A 612 17.19 -7.35 20.39
CA LEU A 612 17.09 -6.84 19.03
C LEU A 612 16.78 -5.33 18.99
N TRP A 613 15.91 -4.86 19.91
CA TRP A 613 15.61 -3.44 20.07
C TRP A 613 16.85 -2.62 20.46
N GLY A 614 17.69 -3.12 21.35
CA GLY A 614 18.93 -2.45 21.73
C GLY A 614 19.88 -2.27 20.55
N GLU A 615 19.89 -3.20 19.61
CA GLU A 615 20.65 -3.09 18.37
C GLU A 615 20.03 -2.09 17.38
N MET A 616 18.72 -2.19 17.14
CA MET A 616 18.00 -1.27 16.26
C MET A 616 18.16 0.18 16.72
N ARG A 617 18.06 0.43 18.02
CA ARG A 617 18.26 1.74 18.62
C ARG A 617 19.64 2.31 18.28
N ARG A 618 20.72 1.53 18.42
CA ARG A 618 22.06 1.95 18.04
C ARG A 618 22.13 2.30 16.55
N GLN A 619 21.55 1.49 15.66
CA GLN A 619 21.53 1.78 14.22
C GLN A 619 20.73 3.05 13.90
N MET A 620 19.68 3.35 14.64
CA MET A 620 18.91 4.60 14.52
C MET A 620 19.73 5.81 15.01
N GLU A 621 20.46 5.67 16.12
CA GLU A 621 21.35 6.71 16.67
C GLU A 621 22.49 7.06 15.69
N TYR A 622 23.00 6.06 14.94
CA TYR A 622 24.00 6.28 13.87
C TYR A 622 23.39 6.71 12.52
N GLY A 623 22.07 6.89 12.45
CA GLY A 623 21.37 7.29 11.20
C GLY A 623 21.33 6.20 10.12
N MET A 624 21.69 4.96 10.43
CA MET A 624 21.71 3.85 9.48
C MET A 624 20.31 3.23 9.28
N LEU A 625 19.40 3.38 10.23
CA LEU A 625 18.06 2.83 10.21
C LEU A 625 17.03 3.93 10.44
N ALA A 626 16.20 4.19 9.45
CA ALA A 626 15.03 5.07 9.57
C ALA A 626 13.79 4.23 9.91
N ALA A 627 13.57 3.97 11.21
CA ALA A 627 12.43 3.19 11.65
C ALA A 627 11.12 3.93 11.41
N ASP A 628 10.13 3.22 10.90
CA ASP A 628 8.78 3.73 10.67
C ASP A 628 7.85 3.48 11.87
N ARG A 629 6.66 4.10 11.83
CA ARG A 629 5.65 3.94 12.87
C ARG A 629 5.22 2.47 13.05
N ASP A 630 5.13 1.72 11.95
CA ASP A 630 4.61 0.36 11.97
C ASP A 630 5.56 -0.59 12.72
N LEU A 631 6.87 -0.38 12.58
CA LEU A 631 7.87 -1.13 13.33
C LEU A 631 7.77 -0.84 14.84
N PHE A 632 7.59 0.44 15.23
CA PHE A 632 7.38 0.79 16.64
C PHE A 632 6.09 0.21 17.18
N ASP A 633 5.01 0.20 16.38
CA ASP A 633 3.74 -0.40 16.75
C ASP A 633 3.89 -1.92 17.00
N CYS A 634 4.63 -2.60 16.14
CA CYS A 634 4.95 -4.02 16.28
C CYS A 634 5.78 -4.31 17.54
N LEU A 635 6.83 -3.52 17.80
CA LEU A 635 7.66 -3.65 18.99
C LEU A 635 6.87 -3.39 20.27
N LEU A 636 6.09 -2.29 20.30
CA LEU A 636 5.29 -1.91 21.45
C LEU A 636 4.28 -3.01 21.82
N TRP A 637 3.64 -3.58 20.82
CA TRP A 637 2.69 -4.66 21.01
C TRP A 637 3.34 -5.92 21.61
N ASN A 638 4.53 -6.28 21.14
CA ASN A 638 5.29 -7.42 21.66
C ASN A 638 5.83 -7.17 23.06
N PHE A 639 6.29 -5.95 23.37
CA PHE A 639 6.75 -5.61 24.71
C PHE A 639 5.61 -5.64 25.74
N LEU A 640 4.43 -5.21 25.36
CA LEU A 640 3.25 -5.31 26.23
C LEU A 640 2.88 -6.77 26.49
N ARG A 641 2.87 -7.63 25.48
CA ARG A 641 2.59 -9.06 25.65
C ARG A 641 3.62 -9.74 26.55
N GLY A 642 4.88 -9.43 26.36
CA GLY A 642 5.98 -9.96 27.17
C GLY A 642 6.09 -9.36 28.56
N GLY A 643 5.34 -8.31 28.90
CA GLY A 643 5.39 -7.62 30.19
C GLY A 643 6.64 -6.73 30.39
N TYR A 644 7.28 -6.28 29.30
CA TYR A 644 8.47 -5.41 29.31
C TYR A 644 8.05 -3.92 29.28
N PHE A 645 7.43 -3.45 30.37
CA PHE A 645 6.82 -2.11 30.45
C PHE A 645 7.85 -0.98 30.38
N GLU A 646 9.07 -1.19 30.85
CA GLU A 646 10.17 -0.24 30.69
C GLU A 646 10.41 0.05 29.21
N ARG A 647 10.56 -0.99 28.39
CA ARG A 647 10.78 -0.88 26.95
C ARG A 647 9.56 -0.33 26.22
N ALA A 648 8.36 -0.72 26.67
CA ALA A 648 7.13 -0.16 26.13
C ALA A 648 7.05 1.35 26.36
N MET A 649 7.37 1.85 27.55
CA MET A 649 7.37 3.29 27.85
C MET A 649 8.49 4.04 27.09
N GLU A 650 9.64 3.42 26.90
CA GLU A 650 10.73 3.96 26.09
C GLU A 650 10.28 4.24 24.64
N ILE A 651 9.61 3.26 24.00
CA ILE A 651 9.08 3.41 22.64
C ILE A 651 7.97 4.45 22.60
N ILE A 652 7.04 4.44 23.56
CA ILE A 652 5.96 5.44 23.62
C ILE A 652 6.55 6.85 23.67
N ASN A 653 7.55 7.06 24.53
CA ASN A 653 8.20 8.38 24.66
C ASN A 653 8.92 8.77 23.37
N TYR A 654 9.58 7.82 22.70
CA TYR A 654 10.22 8.07 21.39
C TYR A 654 9.18 8.47 20.34
N MET A 655 8.09 7.71 20.22
CA MET A 655 7.03 8.00 19.25
C MET A 655 6.39 9.38 19.50
N LEU A 656 6.13 9.72 20.76
CA LEU A 656 5.56 11.03 21.13
C LEU A 656 6.53 12.18 20.82
N LYS A 657 7.84 12.01 21.08
CA LYS A 657 8.88 12.98 20.76
C LYS A 657 8.95 13.26 19.25
N HIS A 658 8.70 12.26 18.43
CA HIS A 658 8.73 12.37 16.97
C HIS A 658 7.33 12.62 16.35
N ASN A 659 6.35 13.08 17.13
CA ASN A 659 4.98 13.36 16.69
C ASN A 659 4.29 12.18 15.97
N MET A 660 4.64 10.95 16.34
CA MET A 660 3.98 9.76 15.82
C MET A 660 2.71 9.48 16.60
N TYR A 661 1.63 9.17 15.90
CA TYR A 661 0.37 8.80 16.55
C TYR A 661 0.49 7.46 17.26
N VAL A 662 0.10 7.40 18.54
CA VAL A 662 0.07 6.18 19.37
C VAL A 662 -1.37 5.88 19.78
N ASP A 663 -1.86 4.70 19.43
CA ASP A 663 -3.24 4.29 19.70
C ASP A 663 -3.42 3.77 21.16
N LYS A 664 -3.69 4.69 22.07
CA LYS A 664 -3.87 4.38 23.49
C LYS A 664 -4.95 3.32 23.75
N TRP A 665 -6.03 3.32 22.93
CA TRP A 665 -7.13 2.38 23.10
C TRP A 665 -6.69 0.94 22.83
N LYS A 666 -5.95 0.72 21.74
CA LYS A 666 -5.41 -0.58 21.36
C LYS A 666 -4.54 -1.17 22.46
N TYR A 667 -3.57 -0.39 22.95
CA TYR A 667 -2.62 -0.85 23.95
C TYR A 667 -3.23 -0.99 25.35
N ARG A 668 -4.24 -0.17 25.69
CA ARG A 668 -5.05 -0.35 26.89
C ARG A 668 -5.76 -1.70 26.86
N ARG A 669 -6.40 -2.06 25.76
CA ARG A 669 -7.08 -3.35 25.59
C ARG A 669 -6.10 -4.52 25.74
N GLU A 670 -4.93 -4.46 25.09
CA GLU A 670 -3.91 -5.49 25.20
C GLU A 670 -3.37 -5.62 26.64
N PHE A 671 -3.15 -4.50 27.33
CA PHE A 671 -2.75 -4.52 28.74
C PHE A 671 -3.78 -5.21 29.63
N LEU A 672 -5.05 -4.86 29.49
CA LEU A 672 -6.13 -5.48 30.28
C LEU A 672 -6.27 -6.97 29.97
N LYS A 673 -6.09 -7.39 28.71
CA LYS A 673 -6.15 -8.79 28.30
C LYS A 673 -5.09 -9.66 28.98
N TYR A 674 -3.85 -9.18 29.11
CA TYR A 674 -2.72 -9.99 29.56
C TYR A 674 -2.25 -9.66 30.99
N HIS A 675 -2.53 -8.46 31.48
CA HIS A 675 -1.92 -7.92 32.71
C HIS A 675 -2.92 -7.23 33.64
N GLU A 676 -4.21 -7.55 33.56
CA GLU A 676 -5.26 -6.93 34.38
C GLU A 676 -4.91 -6.88 35.85
N ASN A 677 -4.50 -8.02 36.40
CA ASN A 677 -4.22 -8.18 37.84
C ASN A 677 -2.76 -7.85 38.23
N LEU A 678 -1.88 -7.59 37.24
CA LEU A 678 -0.44 -7.40 37.51
C LEU A 678 -0.16 -6.25 38.47
N TYR A 679 -0.87 -5.14 38.32
CA TYR A 679 -0.68 -3.97 39.18
C TYR A 679 -1.06 -4.27 40.65
N CYS A 680 -2.19 -4.93 40.86
CA CYS A 680 -2.66 -5.30 42.19
C CYS A 680 -1.70 -6.30 42.83
N SER A 681 -1.24 -7.32 42.10
CA SER A 681 -0.31 -8.32 42.61
C SER A 681 1.06 -7.72 42.96
N LEU A 682 1.59 -6.81 42.12
CA LEU A 682 2.84 -6.10 42.43
C LEU A 682 2.69 -5.14 43.63
N LYS A 683 1.52 -4.52 43.80
CA LYS A 683 1.25 -3.62 44.93
C LYS A 683 1.05 -4.36 46.25
N ALA A 684 0.48 -5.55 46.24
CA ALA A 684 0.19 -6.36 47.45
C ALA A 684 1.42 -7.06 48.03
N SER A 685 2.54 -7.13 47.32
CA SER A 685 3.77 -7.75 47.81
C SER A 685 4.46 -6.86 48.85
N ASP A 686 4.62 -7.35 50.09
CA ASP A 686 5.23 -6.60 51.20
C ASP A 686 6.76 -6.50 51.07
N CYS A 687 7.41 -7.54 50.53
CA CYS A 687 8.86 -7.57 50.31
C CYS A 687 9.16 -7.54 48.82
N ARG A 688 9.45 -6.36 48.25
CA ARG A 688 9.79 -6.21 46.85
C ARG A 688 11.28 -6.05 46.64
N THR A 689 11.79 -6.73 45.63
CA THR A 689 13.12 -6.46 45.08
C THR A 689 13.16 -5.13 44.31
N ASP A 690 14.34 -4.54 44.15
CA ASP A 690 14.49 -3.30 43.37
C ASP A 690 13.98 -3.47 41.94
N ALA A 691 14.16 -4.64 41.33
CA ALA A 691 13.64 -4.96 40.02
C ALA A 691 12.09 -4.94 39.98
N GLN A 692 11.45 -5.46 41.03
CA GLN A 692 9.98 -5.42 41.15
C GLN A 692 9.45 -4.00 41.42
N ASN A 693 10.18 -3.18 42.19
CA ASN A 693 9.84 -1.77 42.39
C ASN A 693 9.92 -0.99 41.08
N ARG A 694 11.01 -1.13 40.30
CA ARG A 694 11.12 -0.53 38.95
C ARG A 694 10.00 -0.99 38.03
N ARG A 695 9.69 -2.28 38.03
CA ARG A 695 8.58 -2.82 37.22
C ARG A 695 7.24 -2.19 37.61
N LEU A 696 6.96 -2.02 38.92
CA LEU A 696 5.75 -1.36 39.41
C LEU A 696 5.65 0.09 38.96
N GLU A 697 6.75 0.83 38.98
CA GLU A 697 6.81 2.21 38.48
C GLU A 697 6.44 2.31 37.00
N TYR A 698 7.03 1.47 36.15
CA TYR A 698 6.72 1.46 34.71
C TYR A 698 5.28 0.98 34.42
N VAL A 699 4.76 -0.01 35.18
CA VAL A 699 3.35 -0.42 35.09
C VAL A 699 2.44 0.74 35.47
N ARG A 700 2.76 1.49 36.53
CA ARG A 700 2.00 2.68 36.95
C ARG A 700 2.05 3.77 35.88
N ALA A 701 3.22 4.06 35.31
CA ALA A 701 3.39 5.01 34.24
C ALA A 701 2.55 4.64 33.01
N PHE A 702 2.57 3.37 32.61
CA PHE A 702 1.77 2.89 31.50
C PHE A 702 0.26 3.00 31.76
N ARG A 703 -0.22 2.60 32.95
CA ARG A 703 -1.63 2.72 33.36
C ARG A 703 -2.09 4.19 33.30
N LYS A 704 -1.30 5.11 33.87
CA LYS A 704 -1.56 6.55 33.81
C LYS A 704 -1.62 7.06 32.36
N TRP A 705 -0.68 6.66 31.52
CA TRP A 705 -0.63 7.05 30.11
C TRP A 705 -1.84 6.53 29.33
N SER A 706 -2.23 5.26 29.55
CA SER A 706 -3.37 4.62 28.88
C SER A 706 -4.74 5.01 29.45
N GLY A 707 -4.79 5.74 30.58
CA GLY A 707 -6.02 6.17 31.24
C GLY A 707 -6.79 5.05 31.96
N ILE A 708 -6.06 4.03 32.48
CA ILE A 708 -6.67 2.93 33.25
C ILE A 708 -6.98 3.37 34.69
N ASP A 709 -6.22 4.32 35.25
CA ASP A 709 -6.34 4.78 36.64
C ASP A 709 -7.34 5.95 36.83
N ARG A 710 -8.40 5.99 36.06
CA ARG A 710 -9.50 6.95 36.24
C ARG A 710 -10.72 6.30 36.84
#